data_55e3fa51f90415be132444ed673c09ff
#
_entry.id   55e3fa51f90415be132444ed673c09ff
#
_cell.length_a   1.000
_cell.length_b   1.000
_cell.length_c   1.000
_cell.angle_alpha   90.00
_cell.angle_beta   90.00
_cell.angle_gamma   90.00
#
_symmetry.space_group_name_H-M   'P 1'
#
loop_
_entity.id
_entity.type
_entity.pdbx_description
1 polymer ?
#
loop_
_entity_poly.entity_id
_entity_poly.type
_entity_poly.pdbx_seq_one_letter_code
_entity_poly.pdbx_strand_id
1 'polypeptide(L)'
;MAYDIPDEIKYSEKIVANLDMKQLGYAILFGILAILSYNKDLDGNLAFIPPSFFVIFGIGFIFFKADEFLFDVISYYIGLRSAPYNSIVAQKFFGVNEIKDNLVFTDDKIISIIQVEPINIALMDESRKKALLENYKSFLNHLSTAVQILARTVPQDVSEYFSSFKVPETKDLLELYEDFKSFEYALLEKHTVKKAIFYLLIPYQKDTELSAKELEEKTKIAQEKLLECGLRNKRLENKELRNLYLSYASLSGEKETTEKKLKEEEKSSDVFRTIITPSFEMLPDHAMINDEYHKVVKITGYPRKVEEGWLQMFLTRNEGYDISMHITPSSIASILVHLHNQIIHQTADLMLSTAKGTPNPALEIKKADTMNIYNSLYKGEEKLFGVSLYVDNKDTSPELLNLLTEKCRSNLNSMLMIPAPVKWRTADAIKSTMPIASDKLTASRDFLTSSLAATFPFISPTDSGTDGVLFGHELDTMNPIFVDFKSMSNKHFFVIGISGSGKSYTSKYLAMQQLFREEMKVYILDPNGEYSSLCTRLGGKVVELSKDSDSIINIFDIGSHDFGSKMLSLISAFDIIVGGITESQKAVLNHALLLVYETKGIIYNDPKTWKLDAPTFSDLRDVLLELHKEYKGAKNFAYDKSTDVLLNRVAMYCENGFFGFLDKHTRIDTTNDIICFDLSMLPNAVKSLLMFAVLDLISNRVRKDNKPKLVMIDEGWSLLKSNEAASYILEFVKTSRKFNASIGFITQEIEDLINSNAGKSILNTCSTKVLMRQSPSNIDLIAKNLGLNTLEKNYLISVQKGHGLLITEDAHYKFATIASEKLHELITTDPAETKKKTKKKSRKKAEKKQVKKKIKLDLKKGVYLREELASEQVLYLLKSGYSTHPDRMKGSGNFVDYLVKKDEHESSKHAFMVWKTVEELRKYFKNIKTFSTGGPDIVVKTKKGQTCFEIETGTFIGKNSVDTVSDRFSKLKKEYLYVYVIVPNVGTMRKYTHFAESITQLQMPGAIKRMGKRET
;
A
#
# COMPACT_ATOMS: atom_id res chain seq x y z
N MET A 1 18.72 -2.51 22.13
CA MET A 1 20.14 -2.30 22.54
C MET A 1 20.67 -1.08 21.82
N ALA A 2 21.60 -0.31 22.41
CA ALA A 2 22.22 0.81 21.72
C ALA A 2 23.53 0.35 21.07
N TYR A 3 23.74 0.72 19.82
CA TYR A 3 24.93 0.37 19.02
C TYR A 3 25.74 1.64 18.75
N ASP A 4 27.05 1.55 18.86
CA ASP A 4 27.95 2.68 18.64
C ASP A 4 28.34 2.80 17.17
N ILE A 5 28.19 4.00 16.59
CA ILE A 5 28.78 4.36 15.30
C ILE A 5 30.16 4.96 15.61
N PRO A 6 31.25 4.37 15.13
CA PRO A 6 32.59 4.84 15.45
C PRO A 6 32.83 6.27 14.93
N ASP A 7 33.66 7.03 15.65
CA ASP A 7 34.23 8.26 15.08
C ASP A 7 35.06 7.87 13.83
N GLU A 8 35.25 8.83 12.92
CA GLU A 8 35.96 8.59 11.64
C GLU A 8 37.32 7.92 11.88
N ILE A 9 37.47 6.64 11.50
CA ILE A 9 38.65 5.86 11.73
C ILE A 9 39.81 6.33 10.82
N LYS A 10 39.46 6.77 9.59
CA LYS A 10 40.42 7.32 8.62
C LYS A 10 40.70 8.80 8.82
N TYR A 11 41.00 9.20 10.06
CA TYR A 11 41.35 10.59 10.33
C TYR A 11 42.74 10.89 9.78
N SER A 12 42.91 12.02 9.05
CA SER A 12 44.24 12.49 8.63
C SER A 12 45.05 12.87 9.86
N GLU A 13 46.23 12.23 10.03
CA GLU A 13 47.11 12.50 11.16
C GLU A 13 47.52 13.98 11.16
N LYS A 14 47.27 14.65 12.26
CA LYS A 14 47.71 16.03 12.49
C LYS A 14 49.17 16.00 12.94
N ILE A 15 50.09 16.50 12.12
CA ILE A 15 51.56 16.34 12.31
C ILE A 15 52.17 17.51 13.03
N VAL A 16 51.91 18.76 12.61
CA VAL A 16 52.49 19.97 13.16
C VAL A 16 51.44 21.06 13.34
N ALA A 17 51.38 21.69 14.49
CA ALA A 17 50.44 22.80 14.77
C ALA A 17 48.97 22.50 14.47
N ASN A 18 48.54 21.27 14.67
CA ASN A 18 47.15 20.79 14.39
C ASN A 18 46.79 20.74 12.88
N LEU A 19 47.78 20.79 11.98
CA LEU A 19 47.63 20.69 10.53
C LEU A 19 47.92 19.27 10.05
N ASP A 20 47.18 18.78 9.05
CA ASP A 20 47.49 17.55 8.34
C ASP A 20 48.57 17.77 7.25
N MET A 21 49.06 16.70 6.61
CA MET A 21 50.13 16.79 5.58
C MET A 21 49.74 17.68 4.42
N LYS A 22 48.48 17.65 4.00
CA LYS A 22 47.95 18.47 2.88
C LYS A 22 47.88 19.95 3.28
N GLN A 23 47.37 20.23 4.47
CA GLN A 23 47.32 21.58 5.06
C GLN A 23 48.73 22.14 5.27
N LEU A 24 49.68 21.31 5.74
CA LEU A 24 51.06 21.72 5.91
C LEU A 24 51.69 22.05 4.56
N GLY A 25 51.43 21.23 3.51
CA GLY A 25 51.88 21.51 2.14
C GLY A 25 51.37 22.89 1.66
N TYR A 26 50.09 23.18 1.88
CA TYR A 26 49.52 24.50 1.53
C TYR A 26 50.14 25.64 2.38
N ALA A 27 50.37 25.45 3.65
CA ALA A 27 51.04 26.44 4.50
C ALA A 27 52.44 26.79 3.99
N ILE A 28 53.22 25.77 3.62
CA ILE A 28 54.55 25.96 3.04
C ILE A 28 54.46 26.66 1.67
N LEU A 29 53.60 26.19 0.77
CA LEU A 29 53.44 26.74 -0.58
C LEU A 29 53.03 28.23 -0.55
N PHE A 30 51.96 28.55 0.16
CA PHE A 30 51.48 29.93 0.25
C PHE A 30 52.39 30.81 1.09
N GLY A 31 53.08 30.26 2.08
CA GLY A 31 54.12 30.94 2.82
C GLY A 31 55.28 31.36 1.93
N ILE A 32 55.82 30.46 1.08
CA ILE A 32 56.85 30.75 0.09
C ILE A 32 56.37 31.83 -0.90
N LEU A 33 55.17 31.66 -1.45
CA LEU A 33 54.57 32.65 -2.39
C LEU A 33 54.42 34.02 -1.76
N ALA A 34 54.03 34.14 -0.48
CA ALA A 34 53.94 35.38 0.24
C ALA A 34 55.33 36.05 0.40
N ILE A 35 56.34 35.26 0.73
CA ILE A 35 57.72 35.78 0.84
C ILE A 35 58.25 36.27 -0.51
N LEU A 36 58.03 35.46 -1.57
CA LEU A 36 58.50 35.82 -2.93
C LEU A 36 57.75 37.03 -3.52
N SER A 37 56.51 37.26 -3.11
CA SER A 37 55.68 38.39 -3.56
C SER A 37 55.98 39.71 -2.86
N TYR A 38 56.80 39.69 -1.81
CA TYR A 38 57.19 40.91 -1.07
C TYR A 38 58.13 41.74 -1.96
N ASN A 39 57.62 42.91 -2.38
CA ASN A 39 58.41 43.82 -3.24
C ASN A 39 58.85 45.05 -2.43
N LYS A 40 60.15 45.19 -2.23
CA LYS A 40 60.77 46.30 -1.49
C LYS A 40 60.75 47.65 -2.24
N ASP A 41 60.51 47.65 -3.57
CA ASP A 41 60.45 48.85 -4.38
C ASP A 41 59.09 49.58 -4.31
N LEU A 42 58.11 49.02 -3.55
CA LEU A 42 56.79 49.64 -3.32
C LEU A 42 56.84 50.46 -2.02
N ASP A 43 56.37 51.71 -2.07
CA ASP A 43 56.30 52.60 -0.93
C ASP A 43 55.39 52.16 0.23
N GLY A 44 55.95 52.03 1.42
CA GLY A 44 55.26 51.87 2.68
C GLY A 44 54.30 50.66 2.76
N ASN A 45 53.01 50.88 3.04
CA ASN A 45 52.03 49.82 3.25
C ASN A 45 51.69 49.08 1.97
N LEU A 46 51.97 49.60 0.77
CA LEU A 46 51.68 48.96 -0.53
C LEU A 46 52.55 47.70 -0.76
N ALA A 47 53.75 47.62 -0.16
CA ALA A 47 54.65 46.49 -0.22
C ALA A 47 54.07 45.23 0.38
N PHE A 48 53.10 45.37 1.33
CA PHE A 48 52.49 44.22 2.03
C PHE A 48 51.21 43.71 1.35
N ILE A 49 50.66 44.40 0.33
CA ILE A 49 49.43 43.99 -0.37
C ILE A 49 49.60 42.63 -1.05
N PRO A 50 50.63 42.36 -1.90
CA PRO A 50 50.81 41.04 -2.53
C PRO A 50 51.04 39.90 -1.58
N PRO A 51 51.90 40.02 -0.54
CA PRO A 51 52.01 38.97 0.51
C PRO A 51 50.71 38.71 1.24
N SER A 52 49.96 39.74 1.64
CA SER A 52 48.68 39.60 2.32
C SER A 52 47.65 38.81 1.49
N PHE A 53 47.65 38.96 0.16
CA PHE A 53 46.77 38.20 -0.73
C PHE A 53 47.09 36.70 -0.63
N PHE A 54 48.36 36.29 -0.73
CA PHE A 54 48.77 34.90 -0.62
C PHE A 54 48.50 34.31 0.78
N VAL A 55 48.64 35.10 1.85
CA VAL A 55 48.32 34.69 3.23
C VAL A 55 46.82 34.44 3.37
N ILE A 56 45.97 35.36 2.89
CA ILE A 56 44.50 35.18 2.94
C ILE A 56 44.05 33.99 2.10
N PHE A 57 44.62 33.83 0.91
CA PHE A 57 44.36 32.63 0.05
C PHE A 57 44.83 31.36 0.74
N GLY A 58 46.02 31.35 1.36
CA GLY A 58 46.55 30.22 2.13
C GLY A 58 45.63 29.85 3.30
N ILE A 59 45.10 30.80 4.04
CA ILE A 59 44.10 30.57 5.09
C ILE A 59 42.84 29.90 4.50
N GLY A 60 42.40 30.35 3.33
CA GLY A 60 41.27 29.72 2.60
C GLY A 60 41.49 28.23 2.28
N PHE A 61 42.68 27.89 1.78
CA PHE A 61 43.03 26.53 1.44
C PHE A 61 43.27 25.65 2.67
N ILE A 62 43.84 26.19 3.73
CA ILE A 62 44.18 25.43 4.96
C ILE A 62 42.92 25.15 5.81
N PHE A 63 42.09 26.18 6.04
CA PHE A 63 40.98 26.06 7.00
C PHE A 63 39.61 25.95 6.38
N PHE A 64 39.40 26.47 5.15
CA PHE A 64 38.11 26.50 4.47
C PHE A 64 38.00 25.55 3.27
N LYS A 65 38.99 24.65 3.04
CA LYS A 65 39.01 23.69 1.94
C LYS A 65 38.73 24.35 0.57
N ALA A 66 39.34 25.51 0.34
CA ALA A 66 39.14 26.24 -0.90
C ALA A 66 39.59 25.49 -2.16
N ASP A 67 40.54 24.55 -2.02
CA ASP A 67 40.95 23.63 -3.06
C ASP A 67 39.82 22.69 -3.52
N GLU A 68 39.09 22.07 -2.60
CA GLU A 68 37.95 21.21 -2.91
C GLU A 68 36.85 22.05 -3.60
N PHE A 69 36.54 23.22 -3.05
CA PHE A 69 35.54 24.14 -3.61
C PHE A 69 35.91 24.60 -5.04
N LEU A 70 37.13 25.03 -5.28
CA LEU A 70 37.60 25.46 -6.61
C LEU A 70 37.56 24.29 -7.61
N PHE A 71 37.99 23.11 -7.18
CA PHE A 71 37.94 21.93 -8.01
C PHE A 71 36.49 21.59 -8.40
N ASP A 72 35.55 21.63 -7.45
CA ASP A 72 34.14 21.36 -7.69
C ASP A 72 33.52 22.39 -8.67
N VAL A 73 33.82 23.68 -8.51
CA VAL A 73 33.36 24.75 -9.41
C VAL A 73 33.97 24.57 -10.82
N ILE A 74 35.26 24.33 -10.92
CA ILE A 74 35.93 24.13 -12.22
C ILE A 74 35.39 22.89 -12.92
N SER A 75 35.26 21.78 -12.19
CA SER A 75 34.67 20.52 -12.70
C SER A 75 33.23 20.70 -13.18
N TYR A 76 32.45 21.54 -12.49
CA TYR A 76 31.08 21.87 -12.92
C TYR A 76 31.07 22.62 -14.27
N TYR A 77 31.96 23.60 -14.46
CA TYR A 77 32.01 24.38 -15.73
C TYR A 77 32.59 23.59 -16.91
N ILE A 78 33.50 22.65 -16.64
CA ILE A 78 34.08 21.78 -17.68
C ILE A 78 33.19 20.58 -17.96
N GLY A 79 32.42 20.11 -16.97
CA GLY A 79 31.56 18.94 -17.05
C GLY A 79 30.35 19.11 -17.95
N LEU A 80 29.69 17.99 -18.24
CA LEU A 80 28.48 17.94 -19.05
C LEU A 80 27.30 18.51 -18.22
N ARG A 81 26.69 19.60 -18.69
CA ARG A 81 25.63 20.32 -17.98
C ARG A 81 24.23 20.05 -18.51
N SER A 82 24.10 19.70 -19.78
CA SER A 82 22.78 19.45 -20.35
C SER A 82 22.85 18.48 -21.53
N ALA A 83 21.79 17.71 -21.70
CA ALA A 83 21.62 16.86 -22.86
C ALA A 83 20.12 16.73 -23.21
N PRO A 84 19.78 16.72 -24.50
CA PRO A 84 18.43 16.50 -24.97
C PRO A 84 18.01 15.04 -24.76
N TYR A 85 16.70 14.82 -24.77
CA TYR A 85 16.08 13.51 -24.64
C TYR A 85 16.63 12.49 -25.67
N ASN A 86 16.92 11.29 -25.21
CA ASN A 86 17.42 10.16 -26.02
C ASN A 86 18.63 10.47 -26.90
N SER A 87 19.55 11.32 -26.45
CA SER A 87 20.78 11.66 -27.12
C SER A 87 21.94 10.73 -26.71
N ILE A 88 22.92 10.54 -27.59
CA ILE A 88 24.17 9.81 -27.31
C ILE A 88 24.87 10.39 -26.07
N VAL A 89 24.77 11.70 -25.89
CA VAL A 89 25.35 12.43 -24.76
C VAL A 89 24.66 12.05 -23.48
N ALA A 90 23.30 11.95 -23.46
CA ALA A 90 22.54 11.49 -22.33
C ALA A 90 22.83 10.02 -22.02
N GLN A 91 22.95 9.15 -23.03
CA GLN A 91 23.32 7.73 -22.85
C GLN A 91 24.68 7.58 -22.16
N LYS A 92 25.70 8.31 -22.61
CA LYS A 92 27.02 8.34 -21.94
C LYS A 92 26.97 8.88 -20.53
N PHE A 93 26.08 9.85 -20.26
CA PHE A 93 25.94 10.39 -18.90
C PHE A 93 25.37 9.35 -17.93
N PHE A 94 24.30 8.66 -18.33
CA PHE A 94 23.67 7.63 -17.50
C PHE A 94 24.49 6.34 -17.43
N GLY A 95 25.37 6.09 -18.40
CA GLY A 95 26.37 5.02 -18.36
C GLY A 95 25.83 3.59 -18.40
N VAL A 96 24.58 3.39 -18.84
CA VAL A 96 23.98 2.06 -19.04
C VAL A 96 24.00 1.74 -20.53
N ASN A 97 24.73 0.67 -20.89
CA ASN A 97 24.98 0.33 -22.29
C ASN A 97 23.96 -0.66 -22.85
N GLU A 98 23.68 -1.74 -22.11
CA GLU A 98 22.68 -2.74 -22.51
C GLU A 98 22.09 -3.48 -21.31
N ILE A 99 20.92 -4.10 -21.50
CA ILE A 99 20.28 -5.03 -20.57
C ILE A 99 20.17 -6.37 -21.28
N LYS A 100 20.77 -7.42 -20.68
CA LYS A 100 20.81 -8.77 -21.25
C LYS A 100 20.95 -9.80 -20.14
N ASP A 101 20.32 -10.97 -20.29
CA ASP A 101 20.42 -12.11 -19.35
C ASP A 101 20.11 -11.72 -17.89
N ASN A 102 19.11 -10.82 -17.72
CA ASN A 102 18.70 -10.26 -16.43
C ASN A 102 19.82 -9.50 -15.70
N LEU A 103 20.74 -8.92 -16.46
CA LEU A 103 21.87 -8.12 -16.00
C LEU A 103 21.91 -6.77 -16.72
N VAL A 104 22.43 -5.77 -16.03
CA VAL A 104 22.67 -4.43 -16.55
C VAL A 104 24.15 -4.24 -16.80
N PHE A 105 24.53 -3.89 -18.02
CA PHE A 105 25.91 -3.66 -18.42
C PHE A 105 26.19 -2.16 -18.47
N THR A 106 27.17 -1.73 -17.72
CA THR A 106 27.72 -0.36 -17.76
C THR A 106 29.10 -0.36 -18.43
N ASP A 107 29.78 0.78 -18.47
CA ASP A 107 31.12 0.90 -19.08
C ASP A 107 32.15 0.02 -18.34
N ASP A 108 32.10 0.00 -17.01
CA ASP A 108 33.08 -0.63 -16.11
C ASP A 108 32.55 -1.82 -15.30
N LYS A 109 31.23 -2.01 -15.25
CA LYS A 109 30.59 -2.98 -14.34
C LYS A 109 29.44 -3.73 -14.99
N ILE A 110 29.13 -4.89 -14.40
CA ILE A 110 27.87 -5.62 -14.62
C ILE A 110 27.10 -5.57 -13.30
N ILE A 111 25.80 -5.31 -13.34
CA ILE A 111 24.97 -5.12 -12.15
C ILE A 111 23.81 -6.11 -12.18
N SER A 112 23.61 -6.82 -11.09
CA SER A 112 22.40 -7.58 -10.80
C SER A 112 21.51 -6.80 -9.83
N ILE A 113 20.19 -6.76 -10.08
CA ILE A 113 19.23 -6.00 -9.26
C ILE A 113 18.20 -6.95 -8.68
N ILE A 114 18.06 -6.92 -7.36
CA ILE A 114 17.07 -7.67 -6.58
C ILE A 114 16.08 -6.67 -6.03
N GLN A 115 14.79 -6.85 -6.32
CA GLN A 115 13.72 -6.14 -5.63
C GLN A 115 13.46 -6.84 -4.29
N VAL A 116 13.38 -6.08 -3.22
CA VAL A 116 13.17 -6.57 -1.84
C VAL A 116 11.86 -6.01 -1.32
N GLU A 117 11.00 -6.88 -0.81
CA GLU A 117 9.77 -6.48 -0.14
C GLU A 117 10.11 -5.98 1.27
N PRO A 118 9.67 -4.78 1.65
CA PRO A 118 9.94 -4.23 2.97
C PRO A 118 9.06 -4.90 4.04
N ILE A 119 9.45 -4.76 5.30
CA ILE A 119 8.70 -5.25 6.45
C ILE A 119 8.40 -4.13 7.43
N ASN A 120 7.36 -4.29 8.26
CA ASN A 120 6.99 -3.34 9.29
C ASN A 120 7.61 -3.72 10.65
N ILE A 121 8.81 -3.23 10.92
CA ILE A 121 9.52 -3.53 12.17
C ILE A 121 8.82 -2.95 13.41
N ALA A 122 8.09 -1.82 13.29
CA ALA A 122 7.47 -1.15 14.43
C ALA A 122 6.45 -2.03 15.15
N LEU A 123 5.84 -2.94 14.43
CA LEU A 123 4.79 -3.82 14.93
C LEU A 123 5.29 -5.24 15.28
N MET A 124 6.61 -5.48 15.19
CA MET A 124 7.22 -6.76 15.60
C MET A 124 7.47 -6.80 17.10
N ASP A 125 7.38 -7.99 17.68
CA ASP A 125 7.83 -8.24 19.06
C ASP A 125 9.37 -8.19 19.15
N GLU A 126 9.88 -7.94 20.37
CA GLU A 126 11.33 -7.77 20.60
C GLU A 126 12.17 -9.01 20.23
N SER A 127 11.61 -10.22 20.33
CA SER A 127 12.33 -11.45 19.99
C SER A 127 12.49 -11.60 18.49
N ARG A 128 11.46 -11.28 17.72
CA ARG A 128 11.50 -11.27 16.25
C ARG A 128 12.41 -10.18 15.71
N LYS A 129 12.36 -8.97 16.30
CA LYS A 129 13.28 -7.87 15.94
C LYS A 129 14.74 -8.29 16.10
N LYS A 130 15.07 -8.89 17.26
CA LYS A 130 16.43 -9.36 17.53
C LYS A 130 16.86 -10.43 16.53
N ALA A 131 16.03 -11.41 16.24
CA ALA A 131 16.32 -12.47 15.28
C ALA A 131 16.55 -11.89 13.87
N LEU A 132 15.68 -10.94 13.43
CA LEU A 132 15.84 -10.22 12.16
C LEU A 132 17.20 -9.53 12.06
N LEU A 133 17.59 -8.78 13.09
CA LEU A 133 18.86 -8.04 13.09
C LEU A 133 20.08 -8.95 13.11
N GLU A 134 20.05 -10.05 13.83
CA GLU A 134 21.13 -11.06 13.81
C GLU A 134 21.25 -11.71 12.42
N ASN A 135 20.15 -12.05 11.78
CA ASN A 135 20.17 -12.58 10.41
C ASN A 135 20.70 -11.53 9.42
N TYR A 136 20.26 -10.25 9.57
CA TYR A 136 20.75 -9.18 8.71
C TYR A 136 22.23 -8.88 8.94
N LYS A 137 22.73 -8.99 10.17
CA LYS A 137 24.17 -8.95 10.52
C LYS A 137 24.92 -10.07 9.79
N SER A 138 24.36 -11.28 9.77
CA SER A 138 24.91 -12.40 8.99
C SER A 138 24.97 -12.08 7.49
N PHE A 139 23.89 -11.51 6.90
CA PHE A 139 23.88 -11.06 5.52
C PHE A 139 25.01 -10.06 5.23
N LEU A 140 25.14 -9.00 6.05
CA LEU A 140 26.19 -7.99 5.89
C LEU A 140 27.60 -8.61 5.95
N ASN A 141 27.81 -9.54 6.87
CA ASN A 141 29.10 -10.23 7.00
C ASN A 141 29.48 -11.10 5.79
N HIS A 142 28.50 -11.52 4.98
CA HIS A 142 28.73 -12.24 3.72
C HIS A 142 29.02 -11.32 2.52
N LEU A 143 28.79 -10.01 2.65
CA LEU A 143 29.11 -9.07 1.58
C LEU A 143 30.62 -9.02 1.34
N SER A 144 31.02 -9.33 0.11
CA SER A 144 32.42 -9.27 -0.35
C SER A 144 32.69 -8.12 -1.34
N THR A 145 31.64 -7.51 -1.86
CA THR A 145 31.69 -6.40 -2.82
C THR A 145 30.83 -5.23 -2.35
N ALA A 146 31.12 -4.03 -2.85
CA ALA A 146 30.25 -2.88 -2.62
C ALA A 146 28.86 -3.16 -3.15
N VAL A 147 27.82 -2.68 -2.46
CA VAL A 147 26.42 -2.78 -2.87
C VAL A 147 25.72 -1.42 -2.73
N GLN A 148 24.67 -1.22 -3.51
CA GLN A 148 23.78 -0.07 -3.37
C GLN A 148 22.40 -0.57 -2.94
N ILE A 149 21.83 0.02 -1.90
CA ILE A 149 20.44 -0.14 -1.53
C ILE A 149 19.71 1.13 -1.95
N LEU A 150 18.69 0.98 -2.79
CA LEU A 150 17.90 2.07 -3.32
C LEU A 150 16.46 1.91 -2.83
N ALA A 151 15.96 2.88 -2.05
CA ALA A 151 14.55 3.02 -1.75
C ALA A 151 13.97 4.10 -2.65
N ARG A 152 13.13 3.69 -3.61
CA ARG A 152 12.53 4.57 -4.60
C ARG A 152 11.07 4.84 -4.28
N THR A 153 10.70 6.10 -4.21
CA THR A 153 9.33 6.52 -3.97
C THR A 153 8.60 6.77 -5.28
N VAL A 154 7.55 5.99 -5.53
CA VAL A 154 6.70 6.08 -6.73
C VAL A 154 5.25 6.35 -6.33
N PRO A 155 4.44 7.05 -7.16
CA PRO A 155 3.01 7.16 -6.92
C PRO A 155 2.35 5.78 -6.84
N GLN A 156 1.45 5.59 -5.87
CA GLN A 156 0.68 4.36 -5.75
C GLN A 156 -0.32 4.28 -6.91
N ASP A 157 -0.22 3.24 -7.71
CA ASP A 157 -1.12 2.96 -8.82
C ASP A 157 -2.04 1.80 -8.46
N VAL A 158 -3.34 2.01 -8.51
CA VAL A 158 -4.36 0.98 -8.29
C VAL A 158 -5.08 0.58 -9.58
N SER A 159 -4.61 1.04 -10.74
CA SER A 159 -5.24 0.72 -12.03
C SER A 159 -5.15 -0.78 -12.34
N GLU A 160 -4.04 -1.41 -12.02
CA GLU A 160 -3.82 -2.84 -12.16
C GLU A 160 -4.77 -3.61 -11.23
N TYR A 161 -4.93 -3.17 -9.98
CA TYR A 161 -5.90 -3.72 -9.03
C TYR A 161 -7.31 -3.73 -9.63
N PHE A 162 -7.81 -2.59 -10.11
CA PHE A 162 -9.15 -2.51 -10.68
C PHE A 162 -9.30 -3.23 -12.03
N SER A 163 -8.24 -3.39 -12.81
CA SER A 163 -8.27 -4.14 -14.07
C SER A 163 -8.44 -5.64 -13.87
N SER A 164 -8.04 -6.17 -12.73
CA SER A 164 -8.14 -7.59 -12.37
C SER A 164 -9.54 -8.02 -11.88
N PHE A 165 -10.47 -7.06 -11.66
CA PHE A 165 -11.83 -7.36 -11.25
C PHE A 165 -12.70 -7.91 -12.40
N LYS A 166 -13.53 -8.90 -12.09
CA LYS A 166 -14.69 -9.20 -12.93
C LYS A 166 -15.76 -8.15 -12.62
N VAL A 167 -16.17 -7.42 -13.66
CA VAL A 167 -17.21 -6.40 -13.51
C VAL A 167 -18.50 -7.08 -13.02
N PRO A 168 -19.11 -6.62 -11.90
CA PRO A 168 -20.32 -7.22 -11.36
C PRO A 168 -21.46 -7.19 -12.38
N GLU A 169 -22.20 -8.30 -12.48
CA GLU A 169 -23.30 -8.42 -13.45
C GLU A 169 -24.59 -7.71 -12.99
N THR A 170 -24.80 -7.61 -11.68
CA THR A 170 -26.00 -6.96 -11.12
C THR A 170 -25.87 -5.44 -11.13
N LYS A 171 -26.90 -4.75 -11.59
CA LYS A 171 -26.94 -3.29 -11.77
C LYS A 171 -26.59 -2.51 -10.50
N ASP A 172 -27.13 -2.94 -9.36
CA ASP A 172 -26.95 -2.23 -8.09
C ASP A 172 -25.52 -2.38 -7.57
N LEU A 173 -24.93 -3.57 -7.71
CA LEU A 173 -23.53 -3.83 -7.34
C LEU A 173 -22.56 -3.13 -8.28
N LEU A 174 -22.89 -3.03 -9.57
CA LEU A 174 -22.07 -2.29 -10.54
C LEU A 174 -22.04 -0.79 -10.22
N GLU A 175 -23.18 -0.19 -9.86
CA GLU A 175 -23.24 1.23 -9.49
C GLU A 175 -22.39 1.52 -8.24
N LEU A 176 -22.42 0.64 -7.25
CA LEU A 176 -21.61 0.75 -6.04
C LEU A 176 -20.12 0.56 -6.34
N TYR A 177 -19.76 -0.39 -7.20
CA TYR A 177 -18.40 -0.63 -7.62
C TYR A 177 -17.77 0.56 -8.35
N GLU A 178 -18.49 1.15 -9.29
CA GLU A 178 -18.02 2.33 -10.03
C GLU A 178 -17.87 3.56 -9.13
N ASP A 179 -18.78 3.74 -8.17
CA ASP A 179 -18.67 4.79 -7.15
C ASP A 179 -17.46 4.57 -6.24
N PHE A 180 -17.23 3.33 -5.81
CA PHE A 180 -16.07 2.95 -5.03
C PHE A 180 -14.77 3.20 -5.81
N LYS A 181 -14.69 2.75 -7.05
CA LYS A 181 -13.51 2.93 -7.91
C LYS A 181 -13.17 4.41 -8.10
N SER A 182 -14.16 5.24 -8.42
CA SER A 182 -13.94 6.69 -8.59
C SER A 182 -13.54 7.38 -7.29
N PHE A 183 -14.08 6.93 -6.17
CA PHE A 183 -13.72 7.42 -4.84
C PHE A 183 -12.27 7.09 -4.49
N GLU A 184 -11.80 5.85 -4.74
CA GLU A 184 -10.42 5.44 -4.47
C GLU A 184 -9.41 6.25 -5.29
N TYR A 185 -9.66 6.45 -6.59
CA TYR A 185 -8.79 7.31 -7.40
C TYR A 185 -8.72 8.74 -6.85
N ALA A 186 -9.86 9.32 -6.47
CA ALA A 186 -9.91 10.66 -5.89
C ALA A 186 -9.20 10.74 -4.52
N LEU A 187 -9.27 9.69 -3.71
CA LEU A 187 -8.62 9.61 -2.41
C LEU A 187 -7.09 9.57 -2.56
N LEU A 188 -6.58 8.73 -3.48
CA LEU A 188 -5.16 8.59 -3.76
C LEU A 188 -4.56 9.88 -4.35
N GLU A 189 -5.29 10.53 -5.26
CA GLU A 189 -4.89 11.81 -5.85
C GLU A 189 -4.86 12.93 -4.79
N LYS A 190 -5.89 13.00 -3.94
CA LYS A 190 -5.99 14.01 -2.88
C LYS A 190 -4.85 13.93 -1.87
N HIS A 191 -4.43 12.72 -1.49
CA HIS A 191 -3.39 12.50 -0.49
C HIS A 191 -2.00 12.32 -1.10
N THR A 192 -1.86 12.40 -2.45
CA THR A 192 -0.58 12.16 -3.15
C THR A 192 0.12 10.90 -2.64
N VAL A 193 -0.66 9.82 -2.52
CA VAL A 193 -0.19 8.57 -1.91
C VAL A 193 0.95 7.98 -2.71
N LYS A 194 2.05 7.68 -2.02
CA LYS A 194 3.29 7.17 -2.62
C LYS A 194 3.70 5.86 -1.94
N LYS A 195 4.33 4.98 -2.72
CA LYS A 195 4.89 3.70 -2.25
C LYS A 195 6.40 3.71 -2.40
N ALA A 196 7.11 3.20 -1.39
CA ALA A 196 8.54 2.93 -1.48
C ALA A 196 8.77 1.53 -2.05
N ILE A 197 9.63 1.43 -3.07
CA ILE A 197 10.10 0.17 -3.64
C ILE A 197 11.58 0.06 -3.35
N PHE A 198 12.03 -1.07 -2.82
CA PHE A 198 13.41 -1.28 -2.42
C PHE A 198 14.13 -2.18 -3.42
N TYR A 199 15.33 -1.76 -3.79
CA TYR A 199 16.21 -2.49 -4.67
C TYR A 199 17.58 -2.68 -4.01
N LEU A 200 18.13 -3.89 -4.10
CA LEU A 200 19.53 -4.20 -3.79
C LEU A 200 20.27 -4.40 -5.10
N LEU A 201 21.27 -3.56 -5.35
CA LEU A 201 22.13 -3.61 -6.52
C LEU A 201 23.48 -4.19 -6.16
N ILE A 202 23.86 -5.24 -6.86
CA ILE A 202 25.16 -5.94 -6.66
C ILE A 202 25.99 -5.73 -7.92
N PRO A 203 27.01 -4.87 -7.89
CA PRO A 203 27.93 -4.66 -9.00
C PRO A 203 29.06 -5.67 -8.97
N TYR A 204 29.59 -6.00 -10.16
CA TYR A 204 30.82 -6.74 -10.37
C TYR A 204 31.63 -6.11 -11.50
N GLN A 205 32.95 -6.12 -11.41
CA GLN A 205 33.80 -5.55 -12.45
C GLN A 205 33.74 -6.41 -13.71
N LYS A 206 33.80 -5.76 -14.89
CA LYS A 206 33.67 -6.38 -16.20
C LYS A 206 35.05 -6.77 -16.73
N ASP A 207 35.73 -7.72 -16.07
CA ASP A 207 37.13 -8.07 -16.42
C ASP A 207 37.24 -9.31 -17.31
N THR A 208 36.28 -10.27 -17.23
CA THR A 208 36.34 -11.55 -17.93
C THR A 208 34.95 -12.06 -18.32
N GLU A 209 34.88 -13.04 -19.23
CA GLU A 209 33.62 -13.75 -19.57
C GLU A 209 33.01 -14.51 -18.36
N LEU A 210 33.84 -14.82 -17.34
CA LEU A 210 33.39 -15.47 -16.11
C LEU A 210 32.69 -14.50 -15.14
N SER A 211 32.88 -13.18 -15.31
CA SER A 211 32.34 -12.15 -14.40
C SER A 211 30.82 -12.23 -14.23
N ALA A 212 30.06 -12.59 -15.28
CA ALA A 212 28.61 -12.73 -15.23
C ALA A 212 28.19 -13.96 -14.36
N LYS A 213 28.91 -15.08 -14.44
CA LYS A 213 28.60 -16.29 -13.65
C LYS A 213 28.91 -16.08 -12.17
N GLU A 214 30.02 -15.43 -11.85
CA GLU A 214 30.37 -15.10 -10.47
C GLU A 214 29.37 -14.12 -9.84
N LEU A 215 28.89 -13.15 -10.62
CA LEU A 215 27.84 -12.24 -10.19
C LEU A 215 26.51 -12.97 -9.93
N GLU A 216 26.20 -13.97 -10.77
CA GLU A 216 24.98 -14.77 -10.61
C GLU A 216 25.03 -15.59 -9.31
N GLU A 217 26.16 -16.20 -8.99
CA GLU A 217 26.37 -16.93 -7.73
C GLU A 217 26.24 -15.99 -6.51
N LYS A 218 26.90 -14.82 -6.55
CA LYS A 218 26.77 -13.82 -5.50
C LYS A 218 25.33 -13.32 -5.32
N THR A 219 24.61 -13.15 -6.43
CA THR A 219 23.21 -12.75 -6.42
C THR A 219 22.34 -13.79 -5.72
N LYS A 220 22.57 -15.07 -6.03
CA LYS A 220 21.84 -16.18 -5.41
C LYS A 220 22.09 -16.26 -3.90
N ILE A 221 23.35 -16.15 -3.47
CA ILE A 221 23.70 -16.11 -2.05
C ILE A 221 23.01 -14.94 -1.34
N ALA A 222 23.01 -13.76 -1.96
CA ALA A 222 22.35 -12.59 -1.38
C ALA A 222 20.83 -12.80 -1.23
N GLN A 223 20.17 -13.42 -2.23
CA GLN A 223 18.75 -13.75 -2.17
C GLN A 223 18.43 -14.73 -1.04
N GLU A 224 19.22 -15.81 -0.89
CA GLU A 224 19.05 -16.79 0.16
C GLU A 224 19.22 -16.15 1.56
N LYS A 225 20.22 -15.29 1.73
CA LYS A 225 20.44 -14.58 3.00
C LYS A 225 19.35 -13.57 3.34
N LEU A 226 18.78 -12.88 2.33
CA LEU A 226 17.62 -12.02 2.53
C LEU A 226 16.36 -12.82 2.92
N LEU A 227 16.16 -14.01 2.36
CA LEU A 227 15.08 -14.92 2.77
C LEU A 227 15.26 -15.40 4.23
N GLU A 228 16.50 -15.70 4.68
CA GLU A 228 16.79 -16.00 6.09
C GLU A 228 16.40 -14.84 7.03
N CYS A 229 16.47 -13.60 6.54
CA CYS A 229 15.97 -12.41 7.25
C CYS A 229 14.43 -12.29 7.24
N GLY A 230 13.71 -13.18 6.56
CA GLY A 230 12.25 -13.07 6.35
C GLY A 230 11.87 -12.06 5.28
N LEU A 231 12.81 -11.57 4.48
CA LEU A 231 12.58 -10.63 3.38
C LEU A 231 12.27 -11.38 2.10
N ARG A 232 11.03 -11.29 1.63
CA ARG A 232 10.67 -11.75 0.29
C ARG A 232 11.44 -10.92 -0.73
N ASN A 233 12.01 -11.59 -1.72
CA ASN A 233 12.80 -10.89 -2.71
C ASN A 233 12.72 -11.58 -4.07
N LYS A 234 12.91 -10.79 -5.14
CA LYS A 234 12.88 -11.26 -6.51
C LYS A 234 14.00 -10.59 -7.30
N ARG A 235 14.81 -11.39 -8.03
CA ARG A 235 15.72 -10.84 -9.04
C ARG A 235 14.89 -10.28 -10.19
N LEU A 236 15.19 -9.04 -10.64
CA LEU A 236 14.49 -8.43 -11.75
C LEU A 236 14.89 -9.10 -13.09
N GLU A 237 13.87 -9.38 -13.90
CA GLU A 237 14.03 -9.86 -15.27
C GLU A 237 14.26 -8.71 -16.27
N ASN A 238 14.71 -9.01 -17.48
CA ASN A 238 14.99 -8.01 -18.52
C ASN A 238 13.87 -6.98 -18.69
N LYS A 239 12.61 -7.41 -18.68
CA LYS A 239 11.43 -6.54 -18.79
C LYS A 239 11.29 -5.60 -17.60
N GLU A 240 11.50 -6.10 -16.39
CA GLU A 240 11.39 -5.32 -15.15
C GLU A 240 12.56 -4.34 -14.99
N LEU A 241 13.77 -4.78 -15.33
CA LEU A 241 14.95 -3.92 -15.40
C LEU A 241 14.72 -2.75 -16.37
N ARG A 242 14.22 -3.04 -17.53
CA ARG A 242 13.85 -2.04 -18.53
C ARG A 242 12.83 -1.03 -17.98
N ASN A 243 11.76 -1.51 -17.34
CA ASN A 243 10.75 -0.66 -16.71
C ASN A 243 11.34 0.22 -15.62
N LEU A 244 12.28 -0.29 -14.83
CA LEU A 244 12.99 0.48 -13.81
C LEU A 244 13.73 1.67 -14.46
N TYR A 245 14.54 1.44 -15.49
CA TYR A 245 15.29 2.53 -16.14
C TYR A 245 14.38 3.48 -16.94
N LEU A 246 13.34 2.95 -17.59
CA LEU A 246 12.34 3.77 -18.27
C LEU A 246 11.61 4.71 -17.32
N SER A 247 11.38 4.28 -16.07
CA SER A 247 10.74 5.13 -15.08
C SER A 247 11.57 6.34 -14.63
N TYR A 248 12.87 6.37 -14.95
CA TYR A 248 13.71 7.58 -14.88
C TYR A 248 13.66 8.42 -16.15
N ALA A 249 13.29 7.81 -17.30
CA ALA A 249 13.27 8.45 -18.60
C ALA A 249 11.88 8.93 -19.04
N SER A 250 10.79 8.36 -18.49
CA SER A 250 9.44 8.67 -18.94
C SER A 250 8.91 9.94 -18.31
N LEU A 251 8.35 10.80 -19.17
CA LEU A 251 7.49 11.91 -18.80
C LEU A 251 6.23 11.35 -18.10
N SER A 252 5.82 11.96 -17.01
CA SER A 252 4.57 11.63 -16.35
C SER A 252 3.38 11.78 -17.32
N GLY A 253 2.89 10.68 -17.88
CA GLY A 253 1.76 10.64 -18.82
C GLY A 253 1.94 9.79 -20.09
N GLU A 254 3.12 9.27 -20.41
CA GLU A 254 3.40 8.54 -21.67
C GLU A 254 3.53 7.01 -21.51
N LYS A 255 3.03 6.40 -20.45
CA LYS A 255 3.11 4.93 -20.25
C LYS A 255 2.57 4.13 -21.44
N GLU A 256 1.41 4.53 -22.02
CA GLU A 256 0.77 3.76 -23.11
C GLU A 256 1.52 3.81 -24.45
N THR A 257 2.16 4.93 -24.80
CA THR A 257 2.89 5.07 -26.07
C THR A 257 4.26 4.40 -26.03
N THR A 258 4.89 4.42 -24.87
CA THR A 258 6.16 3.74 -24.63
C THR A 258 5.95 2.22 -24.64
N GLU A 259 4.87 1.71 -24.02
CA GLU A 259 4.52 0.28 -24.05
C GLU A 259 4.21 -0.26 -25.45
N LYS A 260 3.61 0.54 -26.35
CA LYS A 260 3.35 0.09 -27.73
C LYS A 260 4.63 -0.02 -28.57
N LYS A 261 5.54 0.96 -28.48
CA LYS A 261 6.86 0.87 -29.10
C LYS A 261 7.68 -0.30 -28.56
N LEU A 262 7.54 -0.57 -27.26
CA LEU A 262 8.17 -1.66 -26.57
C LEU A 262 7.67 -3.04 -27.06
N LYS A 263 6.37 -3.18 -27.34
CA LYS A 263 5.78 -4.43 -27.89
C LYS A 263 6.18 -4.70 -29.35
N GLU A 264 6.52 -3.67 -30.12
CA GLU A 264 7.03 -3.83 -31.50
C GLU A 264 8.51 -4.25 -31.52
N GLU A 265 9.33 -3.78 -30.57
CA GLU A 265 10.73 -4.16 -30.41
C GLU A 265 10.91 -5.53 -29.70
N GLU A 266 9.99 -5.96 -28.86
CA GLU A 266 9.99 -7.30 -28.22
C GLU A 266 9.99 -8.46 -29.23
N LYS A 267 9.64 -8.22 -30.49
CA LYS A 267 9.64 -9.25 -31.55
C LYS A 267 11.00 -9.51 -32.18
N SER A 268 12.06 -8.73 -31.89
CA SER A 268 13.28 -8.77 -32.67
C SER A 268 14.58 -9.16 -31.98
N SER A 269 14.74 -9.11 -30.66
CA SER A 269 15.92 -9.67 -29.97
C SER A 269 15.82 -9.65 -28.43
N ASP A 270 16.40 -10.66 -27.76
CA ASP A 270 16.56 -10.73 -26.28
C ASP A 270 17.59 -9.70 -25.73
N VAL A 271 18.20 -8.89 -26.60
CA VAL A 271 19.26 -7.94 -26.25
C VAL A 271 18.76 -6.51 -26.40
N PHE A 272 18.73 -5.76 -25.29
CA PHE A 272 18.32 -4.37 -25.24
C PHE A 272 19.55 -3.46 -25.38
N ARG A 273 19.78 -2.92 -26.60
CA ARG A 273 20.94 -2.06 -26.90
C ARG A 273 20.66 -0.57 -26.80
N THR A 274 19.39 -0.15 -26.72
CA THR A 274 19.05 1.28 -26.70
C THR A 274 18.17 1.57 -25.51
N ILE A 275 18.78 2.12 -24.45
CA ILE A 275 18.04 2.61 -23.28
C ILE A 275 17.59 4.03 -23.61
N ILE A 276 16.28 4.26 -23.49
CA ILE A 276 15.71 5.61 -23.59
C ILE A 276 16.23 6.42 -22.42
N THR A 277 16.91 7.51 -22.67
CA THR A 277 17.50 8.37 -21.64
C THR A 277 16.74 9.69 -21.52
N PRO A 278 16.52 10.19 -20.29
CA PRO A 278 15.85 11.46 -20.08
C PRO A 278 16.68 12.64 -20.60
N SER A 279 16.01 13.76 -20.90
CA SER A 279 16.69 15.04 -21.01
C SER A 279 17.12 15.52 -19.63
N PHE A 280 18.25 16.20 -19.52
CA PHE A 280 18.67 16.75 -18.26
C PHE A 280 19.36 18.10 -18.39
N GLU A 281 19.23 18.91 -17.34
CA GLU A 281 19.98 20.14 -17.14
C GLU A 281 20.50 20.18 -15.71
N MET A 282 21.83 20.27 -15.55
CA MET A 282 22.50 20.33 -14.25
C MET A 282 22.75 21.77 -13.87
N LEU A 283 22.10 22.23 -12.81
CA LEU A 283 22.29 23.56 -12.22
C LEU A 283 23.23 23.44 -11.00
N PRO A 284 23.77 24.54 -10.48
CA PRO A 284 24.76 24.48 -9.40
C PRO A 284 24.29 23.79 -8.11
N ASP A 285 22.99 23.82 -7.78
CA ASP A 285 22.44 23.29 -6.54
C ASP A 285 21.28 22.31 -6.72
N HIS A 286 20.81 22.10 -7.98
CA HIS A 286 19.77 21.14 -8.32
C HIS A 286 19.93 20.69 -9.77
N ALA A 287 19.22 19.64 -10.14
CA ALA A 287 19.14 19.17 -11.52
C ALA A 287 17.68 19.21 -12.00
N MET A 288 17.49 19.39 -13.29
CA MET A 288 16.21 19.18 -13.96
C MET A 288 16.35 17.94 -14.84
N ILE A 289 15.56 16.92 -14.59
CA ILE A 289 15.51 15.69 -15.37
C ILE A 289 14.11 15.56 -15.94
N ASN A 290 13.99 15.69 -17.27
CA ASN A 290 12.72 15.90 -17.96
C ASN A 290 11.97 17.14 -17.40
N ASP A 291 10.82 16.92 -16.75
CA ASP A 291 9.97 17.97 -16.15
C ASP A 291 10.01 17.97 -14.61
N GLU A 292 10.90 17.19 -13.99
CA GLU A 292 11.07 17.10 -12.54
C GLU A 292 12.39 17.75 -12.11
N TYR A 293 12.34 18.50 -11.02
CA TYR A 293 13.49 19.07 -10.35
C TYR A 293 13.98 18.14 -9.27
N HIS A 294 15.31 17.93 -9.21
CA HIS A 294 15.97 17.04 -8.29
C HIS A 294 16.98 17.79 -7.44
N LYS A 295 16.95 17.61 -6.12
CA LYS A 295 17.91 18.20 -5.19
C LYS A 295 18.41 17.19 -4.18
N VAL A 296 19.68 16.83 -4.35
CA VAL A 296 20.30 15.78 -3.52
C VAL A 296 20.90 16.37 -2.25
N VAL A 297 20.60 15.70 -1.14
CA VAL A 297 21.18 15.95 0.17
C VAL A 297 22.08 14.77 0.54
N LYS A 298 23.35 15.03 0.90
CA LYS A 298 24.28 14.03 1.41
C LYS A 298 24.31 14.07 2.93
N ILE A 299 24.46 12.93 3.58
CA ILE A 299 24.61 12.83 5.02
C ILE A 299 26.10 12.80 5.36
N THR A 300 26.57 13.77 6.13
CA THR A 300 27.98 13.92 6.50
C THR A 300 28.27 13.57 7.95
N GLY A 301 27.24 13.43 8.79
CA GLY A 301 27.38 13.04 10.18
C GLY A 301 26.19 12.23 10.66
N TYR A 302 26.42 11.32 11.60
CA TYR A 302 25.48 10.39 12.18
C TYR A 302 25.48 10.49 13.71
N PRO A 303 24.42 10.07 14.41
CA PRO A 303 24.40 10.01 15.87
C PRO A 303 25.44 8.97 16.36
N ARG A 304 26.10 9.25 17.50
CA ARG A 304 27.12 8.35 18.05
C ARG A 304 26.54 7.01 18.52
N LYS A 305 25.30 7.02 19.02
CA LYS A 305 24.59 5.82 19.49
C LYS A 305 23.26 5.72 18.77
N VAL A 306 22.97 4.54 18.26
CA VAL A 306 21.74 4.23 17.53
C VAL A 306 21.05 3.04 18.15
N GLU A 307 19.72 3.07 18.14
CA GLU A 307 18.86 1.95 18.52
C GLU A 307 18.39 1.17 17.29
N GLU A 308 17.83 0.01 17.53
CA GLU A 308 17.32 -0.88 16.49
C GLU A 308 16.23 -0.18 15.65
N GLY A 309 16.43 -0.12 14.33
CA GLY A 309 15.47 0.52 13.41
C GLY A 309 15.39 2.05 13.53
N TRP A 310 16.41 2.72 14.08
CA TRP A 310 16.42 4.17 14.27
C TRP A 310 16.11 4.98 13.00
N LEU A 311 16.45 4.44 11.82
CA LEU A 311 16.16 5.10 10.53
C LEU A 311 14.69 4.98 10.10
N GLN A 312 13.88 4.16 10.81
CA GLN A 312 12.48 3.89 10.47
C GLN A 312 11.66 5.19 10.35
N MET A 313 11.80 6.12 11.28
CA MET A 313 11.04 7.39 11.26
C MET A 313 11.24 8.18 9.96
N PHE A 314 12.38 8.02 9.30
CA PHE A 314 12.68 8.67 8.04
C PHE A 314 12.16 7.86 6.84
N LEU A 315 12.38 6.53 6.84
CA LEU A 315 12.00 5.65 5.74
C LEU A 315 10.48 5.52 5.56
N THR A 316 9.71 5.60 6.65
CA THR A 316 8.25 5.39 6.61
C THR A 316 7.43 6.62 6.20
N ARG A 317 8.03 7.79 6.04
CA ARG A 317 7.28 9.04 5.76
C ARG A 317 6.77 9.20 4.34
N ASN A 318 7.26 8.44 3.36
CA ASN A 318 6.83 8.48 1.95
C ASN A 318 6.66 9.90 1.35
N GLU A 319 7.55 10.85 1.71
CA GLU A 319 7.42 12.27 1.41
C GLU A 319 7.90 12.66 -0.01
N GLY A 320 8.16 11.70 -0.90
CA GLY A 320 8.51 12.01 -2.30
C GLY A 320 10.00 12.21 -2.54
N TYR A 321 10.85 11.55 -1.78
CA TYR A 321 12.28 11.48 -2.01
C TYR A 321 12.74 10.03 -2.20
N ASP A 322 13.78 9.86 -3.00
CA ASP A 322 14.48 8.59 -3.12
C ASP A 322 15.68 8.55 -2.16
N ILE A 323 15.98 7.37 -1.62
CA ILE A 323 17.09 7.18 -0.70
C ILE A 323 18.07 6.19 -1.34
N SER A 324 19.33 6.59 -1.48
CA SER A 324 20.41 5.73 -1.96
C SER A 324 21.46 5.53 -0.88
N MET A 325 21.68 4.28 -0.50
CA MET A 325 22.68 3.88 0.48
C MET A 325 23.73 3.01 -0.21
N HIS A 326 25.00 3.49 -0.23
CA HIS A 326 26.12 2.71 -0.72
C HIS A 326 26.86 2.10 0.47
N ILE A 327 27.08 0.79 0.42
CA ILE A 327 27.75 0.01 1.46
C ILE A 327 28.99 -0.65 0.83
N THR A 328 30.17 -0.26 1.28
CA THR A 328 31.44 -0.76 0.77
C THR A 328 32.19 -1.49 1.88
N PRO A 329 32.43 -2.81 1.78
CA PRO A 329 33.25 -3.52 2.74
C PRO A 329 34.68 -2.98 2.74
N SER A 330 35.22 -2.71 3.91
CA SER A 330 36.59 -2.23 4.07
C SER A 330 37.60 -3.41 4.27
N SER A 331 38.84 -3.22 3.80
CA SER A 331 39.90 -4.23 4.03
C SER A 331 40.29 -4.30 5.50
N ILE A 332 40.03 -5.43 6.15
CA ILE A 332 40.30 -5.64 7.58
C ILE A 332 41.81 -5.44 7.89
N ALA A 333 42.69 -5.94 7.02
CA ALA A 333 44.13 -5.87 7.25
C ALA A 333 44.66 -4.42 7.35
N SER A 334 44.26 -3.56 6.42
CA SER A 334 44.66 -2.14 6.44
C SER A 334 44.12 -1.38 7.63
N ILE A 335 42.89 -1.72 8.06
CA ILE A 335 42.23 -1.07 9.20
C ILE A 335 42.88 -1.48 10.52
N LEU A 336 43.20 -2.76 10.72
CA LEU A 336 43.89 -3.24 11.93
C LEU A 336 45.25 -2.56 12.10
N VAL A 337 46.02 -2.37 11.03
CA VAL A 337 47.27 -1.62 11.07
C VAL A 337 47.00 -0.16 11.49
N HIS A 338 46.01 0.49 10.91
CA HIS A 338 45.68 1.90 11.25
C HIS A 338 45.25 2.04 12.70
N LEU A 339 44.36 1.18 13.17
CA LEU A 339 43.88 1.18 14.57
C LEU A 339 45.00 0.89 15.56
N HIS A 340 45.93 -0.05 15.19
CA HIS A 340 47.09 -0.35 16.01
C HIS A 340 47.94 0.90 16.19
N ASN A 341 48.30 1.60 15.09
CA ASN A 341 49.04 2.84 15.16
C ASN A 341 48.33 3.89 16.01
N GLN A 342 47.00 4.04 15.83
CA GLN A 342 46.20 4.97 16.62
C GLN A 342 46.22 4.66 18.12
N ILE A 343 46.19 3.37 18.52
CA ILE A 343 46.32 2.95 19.92
C ILE A 343 47.68 3.31 20.46
N ILE A 344 48.77 3.15 19.67
CA ILE A 344 50.12 3.55 20.06
C ILE A 344 50.18 5.06 20.32
N HIS A 345 49.69 5.88 19.38
CA HIS A 345 49.66 7.35 19.54
C HIS A 345 48.81 7.80 20.76
N GLN A 346 47.62 7.27 20.93
CA GLN A 346 46.75 7.57 22.08
C GLN A 346 47.40 7.15 23.39
N THR A 347 48.21 6.05 23.40
CA THR A 347 48.95 5.61 24.59
C THR A 347 50.09 6.55 24.92
N ALA A 348 50.84 7.01 23.91
CA ALA A 348 51.91 7.99 24.08
C ALA A 348 51.39 9.33 24.61
N ASP A 349 50.25 9.82 24.05
CA ASP A 349 49.60 11.07 24.50
C ASP A 349 49.10 10.98 25.96
N LEU A 350 48.57 9.81 26.35
CA LEU A 350 48.13 9.54 27.72
C LEU A 350 49.35 9.57 28.68
N MET A 351 50.44 8.93 28.30
CA MET A 351 51.66 8.98 29.09
C MET A 351 52.20 10.40 29.25
N LEU A 352 52.20 11.18 28.18
CA LEU A 352 52.64 12.60 28.20
C LEU A 352 51.71 13.47 29.08
N SER A 353 50.40 13.27 29.02
CA SER A 353 49.44 14.02 29.85
C SER A 353 49.56 13.68 31.33
N THR A 354 49.81 12.39 31.63
CA THR A 354 50.03 11.93 33.01
C THR A 354 51.36 12.46 33.55
N ALA A 355 52.43 12.46 32.73
CA ALA A 355 53.74 13.04 33.11
C ALA A 355 53.66 14.54 33.35
N LYS A 356 52.77 15.28 32.69
CA LYS A 356 52.49 16.72 32.90
C LYS A 356 51.54 17.01 34.05
N GLY A 357 51.04 15.99 34.76
CA GLY A 357 50.09 16.17 35.86
C GLY A 357 48.67 16.60 35.45
N THR A 358 48.30 16.48 34.16
CA THR A 358 47.00 16.87 33.63
C THR A 358 46.27 15.64 33.08
N PRO A 359 45.57 14.85 33.90
CA PRO A 359 44.85 13.69 33.43
C PRO A 359 43.78 14.09 32.40
N ASN A 360 43.69 13.29 31.31
CA ASN A 360 42.72 13.53 30.24
C ASN A 360 41.73 12.35 30.12
N PRO A 361 40.60 12.39 30.87
CA PRO A 361 39.62 11.29 30.86
C PRO A 361 39.00 11.06 29.48
N ALA A 362 38.88 12.09 28.67
CA ALA A 362 38.33 11.96 27.29
C ALA A 362 39.25 11.10 26.40
N LEU A 363 40.58 11.21 26.57
CA LEU A 363 41.54 10.42 25.83
C LEU A 363 41.55 8.95 26.31
N GLU A 364 41.36 8.71 27.62
CA GLU A 364 41.21 7.36 28.18
C GLU A 364 40.01 6.62 27.55
N ILE A 365 38.85 7.29 27.54
CA ILE A 365 37.62 6.75 26.92
C ILE A 365 37.87 6.47 25.43
N LYS A 366 38.46 7.41 24.71
CA LYS A 366 38.76 7.27 23.29
C LYS A 366 39.70 6.07 23.01
N LYS A 367 40.73 5.87 23.84
CA LYS A 367 41.62 4.71 23.74
C LYS A 367 40.87 3.40 24.01
N ALA A 368 40.00 3.36 25.04
CA ALA A 368 39.23 2.17 25.37
C ALA A 368 38.28 1.80 24.22
N ASP A 369 37.60 2.79 23.62
CA ASP A 369 36.72 2.58 22.46
C ASP A 369 37.51 2.05 21.25
N THR A 370 38.68 2.66 20.93
CA THR A 370 39.57 2.19 19.85
C THR A 370 40.03 0.76 20.07
N MET A 371 40.37 0.41 21.32
CA MET A 371 40.82 -0.96 21.68
C MET A 371 39.65 -1.96 21.57
N ASN A 372 38.45 -1.60 21.96
CA ASN A 372 37.26 -2.46 21.80
C ASN A 372 36.97 -2.74 20.34
N ILE A 373 37.00 -1.71 19.46
CA ILE A 373 36.84 -1.85 18.01
C ILE A 373 37.95 -2.76 17.44
N TYR A 374 39.20 -2.51 17.80
CA TYR A 374 40.34 -3.35 17.35
C TYR A 374 40.13 -4.83 17.72
N ASN A 375 39.75 -5.11 18.98
CA ASN A 375 39.53 -6.47 19.46
C ASN A 375 38.40 -7.19 18.74
N SER A 376 37.23 -6.52 18.52
CA SER A 376 36.08 -7.11 17.82
C SER A 376 36.39 -7.40 16.35
N LEU A 377 37.12 -6.50 15.66
CA LEU A 377 37.60 -6.73 14.29
C LEU A 377 38.63 -7.85 14.21
N TYR A 378 39.59 -7.89 15.18
CA TYR A 378 40.65 -8.91 15.23
C TYR A 378 40.10 -10.32 15.47
N LYS A 379 39.04 -10.43 16.33
CA LYS A 379 38.33 -11.70 16.56
C LYS A 379 37.43 -12.13 15.41
N GLY A 380 37.15 -11.24 14.44
CA GLY A 380 36.22 -11.49 13.35
C GLY A 380 34.74 -11.43 13.76
N GLU A 381 34.42 -10.88 14.94
CA GLU A 381 33.05 -10.68 15.43
C GLU A 381 32.34 -9.59 14.66
N GLU A 382 33.08 -8.58 14.20
CA GLU A 382 32.60 -7.42 13.44
C GLU A 382 33.40 -7.24 12.14
N LYS A 383 32.79 -6.59 11.14
CA LYS A 383 33.46 -6.03 9.97
C LYS A 383 33.26 -4.52 9.92
N LEU A 384 34.10 -3.83 9.18
CA LEU A 384 33.97 -2.41 8.93
C LEU A 384 33.44 -2.14 7.52
N PHE A 385 32.51 -1.22 7.41
CA PHE A 385 31.89 -0.80 6.15
C PHE A 385 31.98 0.72 6.01
N GLY A 386 32.35 1.20 4.84
CA GLY A 386 32.12 2.57 4.44
C GLY A 386 30.68 2.73 3.95
N VAL A 387 29.92 3.60 4.59
CA VAL A 387 28.50 3.81 4.25
C VAL A 387 28.29 5.26 3.82
N SER A 388 27.76 5.45 2.59
CA SER A 388 27.33 6.75 2.08
C SER A 388 25.79 6.75 1.96
N LEU A 389 25.14 7.77 2.48
CA LEU A 389 23.67 7.94 2.43
C LEU A 389 23.31 9.23 1.72
N TYR A 390 22.49 9.12 0.69
CA TYR A 390 22.01 10.22 -0.15
C TYR A 390 20.49 10.23 -0.19
N VAL A 391 19.91 11.43 -0.21
CA VAL A 391 18.46 11.64 -0.33
C VAL A 391 18.22 12.55 -1.52
N ASP A 392 17.53 12.04 -2.54
CA ASP A 392 17.13 12.80 -3.71
C ASP A 392 15.68 13.28 -3.57
N ASN A 393 15.50 14.57 -3.32
CA ASN A 393 14.21 15.23 -3.23
C ASN A 393 13.74 15.60 -4.63
N LYS A 394 12.46 15.28 -4.95
CA LYS A 394 11.90 15.44 -6.30
C LYS A 394 10.57 16.19 -6.25
N ASP A 395 10.41 17.19 -7.12
CA ASP A 395 9.14 17.88 -7.33
C ASP A 395 9.08 18.53 -8.74
N THR A 396 7.88 18.84 -9.19
CA THR A 396 7.64 19.53 -10.47
C THR A 396 7.80 21.05 -10.39
N SER A 397 7.96 21.63 -9.19
CA SER A 397 8.13 23.05 -8.93
C SER A 397 9.39 23.31 -8.11
N PRO A 398 10.23 24.27 -8.50
CA PRO A 398 11.43 24.64 -7.73
C PRO A 398 11.13 25.12 -6.33
N GLU A 399 9.99 25.82 -6.13
CA GLU A 399 9.56 26.34 -4.83
C GLU A 399 9.18 25.20 -3.88
N LEU A 400 8.38 24.24 -4.38
CA LEU A 400 8.00 23.05 -3.61
C LEU A 400 9.20 22.14 -3.34
N LEU A 401 10.12 22.01 -4.30
CA LEU A 401 11.38 21.28 -4.10
C LEU A 401 12.20 21.86 -2.95
N ASN A 402 12.33 23.18 -2.87
CA ASN A 402 13.05 23.82 -1.77
C ASN A 402 12.35 23.57 -0.43
N LEU A 403 11.02 23.68 -0.37
CA LEU A 403 10.23 23.38 0.81
C LEU A 403 10.41 21.93 1.27
N LEU A 404 10.31 20.99 0.33
CA LEU A 404 10.52 19.55 0.60
C LEU A 404 11.94 19.29 1.10
N THR A 405 12.95 19.90 0.48
CA THR A 405 14.36 19.77 0.89
C THR A 405 14.59 20.29 2.30
N GLU A 406 14.05 21.46 2.67
CA GLU A 406 14.19 22.00 4.03
C GLU A 406 13.44 21.14 5.06
N LYS A 407 12.27 20.60 4.71
CA LYS A 407 11.55 19.65 5.56
C LYS A 407 12.36 18.36 5.76
N CYS A 408 12.93 17.82 4.69
CA CYS A 408 13.81 16.65 4.73
C CYS A 408 15.01 16.91 5.65
N ARG A 409 15.69 18.04 5.50
CA ARG A 409 16.82 18.45 6.36
C ARG A 409 16.41 18.60 7.82
N SER A 410 15.26 19.19 8.10
CA SER A 410 14.74 19.34 9.47
C SER A 410 14.48 17.96 10.10
N ASN A 411 13.89 17.03 9.34
CA ASN A 411 13.64 15.67 9.80
C ASN A 411 14.96 14.94 10.13
N LEU A 412 15.94 15.01 9.25
CA LEU A 412 17.26 14.40 9.45
C LEU A 412 18.01 15.03 10.67
N ASN A 413 17.94 16.34 10.83
CA ASN A 413 18.51 17.03 12.00
C ASN A 413 17.83 16.57 13.31
N SER A 414 16.51 16.34 13.32
CA SER A 414 15.81 15.84 14.50
C SER A 414 16.26 14.45 14.93
N MET A 415 16.87 13.69 14.00
CA MET A 415 17.49 12.38 14.24
C MET A 415 18.99 12.46 14.52
N LEU A 416 19.51 13.66 14.83
CA LEU A 416 20.93 13.93 15.09
C LEU A 416 21.85 13.60 13.91
N MET A 417 21.32 13.59 12.69
CA MET A 417 22.12 13.52 11.48
C MET A 417 22.53 14.92 11.00
N ILE A 418 23.60 15.00 10.20
CA ILE A 418 24.09 16.25 9.62
C ILE A 418 23.87 16.20 8.09
N PRO A 419 22.71 16.69 7.60
CA PRO A 419 22.44 16.77 6.18
C PRO A 419 23.13 17.98 5.54
N ALA A 420 23.81 17.78 4.43
CA ALA A 420 24.47 18.83 3.65
C ALA A 420 23.95 18.82 2.21
N PRO A 421 23.42 19.92 1.67
CA PRO A 421 23.03 20.02 0.27
C PRO A 421 24.27 19.94 -0.61
N VAL A 422 24.16 19.26 -1.76
CA VAL A 422 25.24 19.17 -2.73
C VAL A 422 25.19 20.40 -3.63
N LYS A 423 26.33 21.10 -3.76
CA LYS A 423 26.51 22.24 -4.66
C LYS A 423 27.69 21.98 -5.58
N TRP A 424 27.58 22.42 -6.83
CA TRP A 424 28.60 22.34 -7.88
C TRP A 424 28.96 20.90 -8.33
N ARG A 425 28.39 19.87 -7.68
CA ARG A 425 28.55 18.45 -8.00
C ARG A 425 27.22 17.76 -8.27
N THR A 426 26.27 18.49 -8.84
CA THR A 426 24.90 17.97 -9.09
C THR A 426 24.91 16.75 -10.02
N ALA A 427 25.79 16.70 -11.02
CA ALA A 427 25.94 15.54 -11.90
C ALA A 427 26.41 14.28 -11.14
N ASP A 428 27.39 14.42 -10.24
CA ASP A 428 27.86 13.32 -9.38
C ASP A 428 26.79 12.89 -8.38
N ALA A 429 26.02 13.86 -7.85
CA ALA A 429 24.94 13.62 -6.93
C ALA A 429 23.83 12.76 -7.58
N ILE A 430 23.39 13.13 -8.76
CA ILE A 430 22.39 12.35 -9.52
C ILE A 430 22.92 10.95 -9.84
N LYS A 431 24.17 10.81 -10.28
CA LYS A 431 24.76 9.48 -10.52
C LYS A 431 24.82 8.62 -9.26
N SER A 432 25.05 9.22 -8.09
CA SER A 432 25.09 8.49 -6.82
C SER A 432 23.69 8.07 -6.31
N THR A 433 22.61 8.68 -6.83
CA THR A 433 21.24 8.31 -6.47
C THR A 433 20.56 7.41 -7.51
N MET A 434 21.16 7.27 -8.70
CA MET A 434 20.62 6.39 -9.75
C MET A 434 20.96 4.90 -9.51
N PRO A 435 20.20 3.96 -10.13
CA PRO A 435 20.43 2.52 -9.98
C PRO A 435 21.61 2.02 -10.83
N ILE A 436 22.81 2.59 -10.64
CA ILE A 436 24.05 2.24 -11.38
C ILE A 436 25.17 1.80 -10.45
N ALA A 437 24.89 1.57 -9.17
CA ALA A 437 25.84 1.14 -8.16
C ALA A 437 27.15 1.96 -8.16
N SER A 438 27.07 3.29 -8.35
CA SER A 438 28.23 4.18 -8.45
C SER A 438 28.14 5.32 -7.45
N ASP A 439 29.02 5.31 -6.42
CA ASP A 439 29.17 6.39 -5.45
C ASP A 439 30.21 7.41 -5.97
N LYS A 440 29.75 8.47 -6.63
CA LYS A 440 30.61 9.53 -7.16
C LYS A 440 30.88 10.67 -6.15
N LEU A 441 30.03 10.83 -5.15
CA LEU A 441 30.23 11.83 -4.10
C LEU A 441 31.18 11.40 -2.99
N THR A 442 31.32 10.07 -2.79
CA THR A 442 32.23 9.43 -1.82
C THR A 442 32.13 10.00 -0.40
N ALA A 443 30.91 10.34 0.04
CA ALA A 443 30.66 10.88 1.38
C ALA A 443 30.48 9.76 2.42
N SER A 444 31.40 8.79 2.42
CA SER A 444 31.32 7.60 3.27
C SER A 444 31.69 7.87 4.72
N ARG A 445 31.03 7.17 5.65
CA ARG A 445 31.35 7.08 7.08
C ARG A 445 31.54 5.62 7.47
N ASP A 446 32.38 5.40 8.45
CA ASP A 446 32.72 4.05 8.92
C ASP A 446 31.62 3.52 9.86
N PHE A 447 31.11 2.32 9.58
CA PHE A 447 30.13 1.60 10.41
C PHE A 447 30.65 0.20 10.72
N LEU A 448 30.46 -0.24 11.96
CA LEU A 448 30.62 -1.65 12.33
C LEU A 448 29.40 -2.45 11.83
N THR A 449 29.55 -3.79 11.66
CA THR A 449 28.43 -4.63 11.24
C THR A 449 27.19 -4.46 12.11
N SER A 450 27.37 -4.33 13.44
CA SER A 450 26.26 -4.20 14.39
C SER A 450 25.52 -2.87 14.25
N SER A 451 26.23 -1.73 14.13
CA SER A 451 25.62 -0.42 13.92
C SER A 451 24.97 -0.30 12.53
N LEU A 452 25.55 -0.91 11.51
CA LEU A 452 24.94 -0.98 10.17
C LEU A 452 23.71 -1.88 10.17
N ALA A 453 23.71 -3.01 10.89
CA ALA A 453 22.54 -3.86 11.04
C ALA A 453 21.39 -3.12 11.75
N ALA A 454 21.68 -2.31 12.77
CA ALA A 454 20.70 -1.46 13.44
C ALA A 454 20.08 -0.40 12.51
N THR A 455 20.75 -0.05 11.41
CA THR A 455 20.28 0.88 10.38
C THR A 455 19.30 0.25 9.40
N PHE A 456 18.92 -1.01 9.56
CA PHE A 456 18.10 -1.83 8.68
C PHE A 456 17.23 -1.01 7.71
N PRO A 457 17.44 -1.07 6.38
CA PRO A 457 16.84 -0.12 5.44
C PRO A 457 15.50 -0.56 4.84
N PHE A 458 15.16 -1.87 4.89
CA PHE A 458 13.98 -2.43 4.21
C PHE A 458 12.72 -2.32 5.07
N ILE A 459 12.32 -1.06 5.38
CA ILE A 459 11.20 -0.78 6.28
C ILE A 459 10.14 0.00 5.53
N SER A 460 8.89 -0.49 5.61
CA SER A 460 7.70 0.25 5.16
C SER A 460 6.57 0.10 6.19
N PRO A 461 5.71 1.10 6.35
CA PRO A 461 4.51 0.96 7.17
C PRO A 461 3.50 0.00 6.56
N THR A 462 3.53 -0.20 5.24
CA THR A 462 2.64 -1.08 4.49
C THR A 462 3.44 -2.01 3.60
N ASP A 463 3.19 -3.29 3.73
CA ASP A 463 3.74 -4.38 2.91
C ASP A 463 2.61 -5.09 2.14
N SER A 464 1.65 -4.35 1.63
CA SER A 464 0.56 -4.94 0.87
C SER A 464 0.88 -4.90 -0.63
N GLY A 465 1.01 -6.08 -1.24
CA GLY A 465 0.92 -6.21 -2.69
C GLY A 465 -0.38 -5.61 -3.22
N THR A 466 -0.54 -5.54 -4.52
CA THR A 466 -1.81 -5.12 -5.16
C THR A 466 -2.82 -6.27 -5.30
N ASP A 467 -2.44 -7.48 -4.91
CA ASP A 467 -3.29 -8.66 -4.96
C ASP A 467 -4.17 -8.78 -3.71
N GLY A 468 -5.38 -9.29 -3.90
CA GLY A 468 -6.28 -9.53 -2.79
C GLY A 468 -7.48 -8.57 -2.75
N VAL A 469 -7.99 -8.34 -1.54
CA VAL A 469 -9.16 -7.50 -1.24
C VAL A 469 -8.69 -6.22 -0.56
N LEU A 470 -9.13 -5.06 -1.03
CA LEU A 470 -8.85 -3.79 -0.35
C LEU A 470 -9.55 -3.79 1.01
N PHE A 471 -8.75 -3.92 2.07
CA PHE A 471 -9.24 -3.99 3.45
C PHE A 471 -9.54 -2.60 4.03
N GLY A 472 -8.76 -1.61 3.69
CA GLY A 472 -8.82 -0.23 4.18
C GLY A 472 -7.55 0.52 3.83
N HIS A 473 -7.31 1.62 4.54
CA HIS A 473 -6.13 2.46 4.33
C HIS A 473 -5.28 2.51 5.59
N GLU A 474 -3.97 2.49 5.41
CA GLU A 474 -3.03 2.68 6.51
C GLU A 474 -3.19 4.09 7.11
N LEU A 475 -3.19 4.17 8.44
CA LEU A 475 -3.63 5.39 9.14
C LEU A 475 -2.71 6.59 8.90
N ASP A 476 -1.40 6.36 8.86
CA ASP A 476 -0.40 7.43 8.83
C ASP A 476 -0.09 7.89 7.38
N THR A 477 -0.13 6.99 6.41
CA THR A 477 0.28 7.25 5.02
C THR A 477 -0.88 7.30 4.04
N MET A 478 -2.07 6.83 4.43
CA MET A 478 -3.25 6.62 3.57
C MET A 478 -3.01 5.62 2.43
N ASN A 479 -1.95 4.81 2.52
CA ASN A 479 -1.72 3.73 1.57
C ASN A 479 -2.84 2.67 1.66
N PRO A 480 -3.35 2.16 0.53
CA PRO A 480 -4.31 1.07 0.55
C PRO A 480 -3.68 -0.20 1.09
N ILE A 481 -4.40 -0.89 1.97
CA ILE A 481 -4.02 -2.18 2.54
C ILE A 481 -4.79 -3.26 1.79
N PHE A 482 -4.08 -4.17 1.12
CA PHE A 482 -4.66 -5.30 0.44
C PHE A 482 -4.43 -6.58 1.25
N VAL A 483 -5.45 -7.44 1.33
CA VAL A 483 -5.39 -8.73 2.02
C VAL A 483 -5.71 -9.84 1.02
N ASP A 484 -4.73 -10.64 0.71
CA ASP A 484 -4.93 -11.81 -0.17
C ASP A 484 -5.38 -13.03 0.63
N PHE A 485 -6.67 -13.16 0.81
CA PHE A 485 -7.27 -14.32 1.48
C PHE A 485 -7.01 -15.66 0.75
N LYS A 486 -6.57 -15.64 -0.51
CA LYS A 486 -6.31 -16.87 -1.28
C LYS A 486 -4.93 -17.47 -0.96
N SER A 487 -3.94 -16.61 -0.69
CA SER A 487 -2.58 -17.03 -0.33
C SER A 487 -2.44 -17.49 1.13
N MET A 488 -3.36 -17.05 2.00
CA MET A 488 -3.32 -17.39 3.43
C MET A 488 -3.64 -18.88 3.70
N SER A 489 -3.20 -19.36 4.86
CA SER A 489 -3.44 -20.74 5.33
C SER A 489 -4.94 -21.08 5.38
N ASN A 490 -5.79 -20.07 5.67
CA ASN A 490 -7.24 -20.12 5.51
C ASN A 490 -7.82 -18.72 5.26
N LYS A 491 -9.11 -18.67 4.83
CA LYS A 491 -9.82 -17.43 4.51
C LYS A 491 -10.66 -16.87 5.67
N HIS A 492 -10.54 -17.46 6.89
CA HIS A 492 -11.35 -17.05 8.02
C HIS A 492 -10.82 -15.77 8.65
N PHE A 493 -11.74 -14.94 9.12
CA PHE A 493 -11.38 -13.69 9.79
C PHE A 493 -12.20 -13.48 11.05
N PHE A 494 -11.64 -12.70 11.96
CA PHE A 494 -12.25 -12.37 13.25
C PHE A 494 -12.27 -10.85 13.43
N VAL A 495 -13.42 -10.28 13.85
CA VAL A 495 -13.57 -8.85 14.13
C VAL A 495 -13.99 -8.66 15.59
N ILE A 496 -13.13 -8.01 16.37
CA ILE A 496 -13.31 -7.82 17.81
C ILE A 496 -13.26 -6.33 18.14
N GLY A 497 -14.14 -5.86 19.02
CA GLY A 497 -14.11 -4.49 19.55
C GLY A 497 -15.30 -4.16 20.42
N ILE A 498 -15.19 -3.13 21.24
CA ILE A 498 -16.28 -2.67 22.09
C ILE A 498 -17.45 -2.13 21.26
N SER A 499 -18.63 -2.00 21.91
CA SER A 499 -19.79 -1.38 21.25
C SER A 499 -19.46 0.04 20.76
N GLY A 500 -19.92 0.39 19.55
CA GLY A 500 -19.67 1.69 18.94
C GLY A 500 -18.27 1.90 18.36
N SER A 501 -17.39 0.90 18.39
CA SER A 501 -16.04 0.99 17.77
C SER A 501 -16.03 0.96 16.24
N GLY A 502 -17.13 0.53 15.60
CA GLY A 502 -17.25 0.41 14.15
C GLY A 502 -17.18 -1.01 13.58
N LYS A 503 -17.28 -2.07 14.43
CA LYS A 503 -17.24 -3.48 14.00
C LYS A 503 -18.16 -3.79 12.82
N SER A 504 -19.47 -3.58 12.99
CA SER A 504 -20.46 -3.88 11.96
C SER A 504 -20.23 -3.07 10.67
N TYR A 505 -19.73 -1.83 10.80
CA TYR A 505 -19.34 -1.00 9.67
C TYR A 505 -18.18 -1.62 8.89
N THR A 506 -17.09 -1.96 9.60
CA THR A 506 -15.90 -2.57 8.98
C THR A 506 -16.20 -3.96 8.40
N SER A 507 -17.03 -4.77 9.10
CA SER A 507 -17.44 -6.09 8.61
C SER A 507 -18.28 -6.01 7.34
N LYS A 508 -19.22 -5.05 7.25
CA LYS A 508 -20.01 -4.80 6.04
C LYS A 508 -19.13 -4.27 4.89
N TYR A 509 -18.19 -3.36 5.21
CA TYR A 509 -17.23 -2.88 4.23
C TYR A 509 -16.40 -4.03 3.66
N LEU A 510 -15.87 -4.91 4.50
CA LEU A 510 -15.08 -6.08 4.08
C LEU A 510 -15.91 -7.05 3.22
N ALA A 511 -17.17 -7.29 3.58
CA ALA A 511 -18.07 -8.13 2.78
C ALA A 511 -18.30 -7.51 1.39
N MET A 512 -18.48 -6.19 1.30
CA MET A 512 -18.62 -5.48 0.02
C MET A 512 -17.36 -5.59 -0.84
N GLN A 513 -16.18 -5.43 -0.25
CA GLN A 513 -14.90 -5.53 -0.96
C GLN A 513 -14.68 -6.96 -1.51
N GLN A 514 -15.07 -7.99 -0.76
CA GLN A 514 -15.00 -9.37 -1.24
C GLN A 514 -15.99 -9.60 -2.40
N LEU A 515 -17.22 -9.07 -2.31
CA LEU A 515 -18.21 -9.14 -3.38
C LEU A 515 -17.81 -8.39 -4.66
N PHE A 516 -17.07 -7.28 -4.53
CA PHE A 516 -16.50 -6.59 -5.68
C PHE A 516 -15.41 -7.41 -6.36
N ARG A 517 -14.64 -8.17 -5.59
CA ARG A 517 -13.50 -8.94 -6.10
C ARG A 517 -13.88 -10.26 -6.76
N GLU A 518 -14.88 -10.96 -6.23
CA GLU A 518 -15.25 -12.30 -6.67
C GLU A 518 -16.75 -12.54 -6.48
N GLU A 519 -17.41 -13.14 -7.46
CA GLU A 519 -18.78 -13.59 -7.34
C GLU A 519 -18.87 -14.73 -6.31
N MET A 520 -19.64 -14.52 -5.25
CA MET A 520 -19.73 -15.47 -4.13
C MET A 520 -21.13 -15.53 -3.53
N LYS A 521 -21.41 -16.65 -2.86
CA LYS A 521 -22.60 -16.79 -2.01
C LYS A 521 -22.34 -16.20 -0.63
N VAL A 522 -23.27 -15.40 -0.12
CA VAL A 522 -23.13 -14.72 1.17
C VAL A 522 -24.26 -15.15 2.10
N TYR A 523 -23.89 -15.68 3.27
CA TYR A 523 -24.81 -16.04 4.35
C TYR A 523 -24.50 -15.21 5.56
N ILE A 524 -25.48 -14.48 6.08
CA ILE A 524 -25.33 -13.59 7.23
C ILE A 524 -26.26 -14.07 8.35
N LEU A 525 -25.68 -14.35 9.50
CA LEU A 525 -26.40 -14.61 10.74
C LEU A 525 -26.43 -13.32 11.55
N ASP A 526 -27.61 -12.71 11.63
CA ASP A 526 -27.84 -11.34 12.13
C ASP A 526 -28.77 -11.33 13.36
N PRO A 527 -28.24 -11.47 14.58
CA PRO A 527 -29.06 -11.45 15.79
C PRO A 527 -29.61 -10.08 16.17
N ASN A 528 -29.12 -9.00 15.55
CA ASN A 528 -29.44 -7.62 15.91
C ASN A 528 -30.19 -6.83 14.81
N GLY A 529 -30.37 -7.40 13.61
CA GLY A 529 -31.04 -6.76 12.49
C GLY A 529 -30.20 -5.65 11.81
N GLU A 530 -28.88 -5.70 11.92
CA GLU A 530 -28.00 -4.67 11.39
C GLU A 530 -27.72 -4.83 9.89
N TYR A 531 -27.84 -6.03 9.31
CA TYR A 531 -27.44 -6.38 7.94
C TYR A 531 -28.61 -6.45 6.96
N SER A 532 -29.86 -6.48 7.46
CA SER A 532 -31.06 -6.65 6.63
C SER A 532 -31.18 -5.59 5.52
N SER A 533 -30.85 -4.32 5.82
CA SER A 533 -30.88 -3.22 4.84
C SER A 533 -29.82 -3.41 3.73
N LEU A 534 -28.62 -3.85 4.09
CA LEU A 534 -27.53 -4.16 3.15
C LEU A 534 -27.94 -5.30 2.23
N CYS A 535 -28.41 -6.43 2.80
CA CYS A 535 -28.85 -7.60 2.06
C CYS A 535 -29.92 -7.25 1.02
N THR A 536 -30.96 -6.51 1.42
CA THR A 536 -32.06 -6.10 0.51
C THR A 536 -31.54 -5.23 -0.64
N ARG A 537 -30.59 -4.32 -0.39
CA ARG A 537 -30.03 -3.45 -1.42
C ARG A 537 -29.12 -4.18 -2.41
N LEU A 538 -28.51 -5.26 -1.98
CA LEU A 538 -27.70 -6.15 -2.84
C LEU A 538 -28.58 -7.14 -3.64
N GLY A 539 -29.91 -7.03 -3.57
CA GLY A 539 -30.82 -7.96 -4.23
C GLY A 539 -30.93 -9.31 -3.53
N GLY A 540 -30.40 -9.42 -2.30
CA GLY A 540 -30.46 -10.62 -1.48
C GLY A 540 -31.81 -10.81 -0.80
N LYS A 541 -31.98 -11.96 -0.16
CA LYS A 541 -33.16 -12.35 0.58
C LYS A 541 -32.93 -12.17 2.08
N VAL A 542 -33.80 -11.41 2.75
CA VAL A 542 -33.87 -11.37 4.20
C VAL A 542 -34.89 -12.42 4.66
N VAL A 543 -34.44 -13.38 5.48
CA VAL A 543 -35.26 -14.38 6.14
C VAL A 543 -35.46 -13.90 7.59
N GLU A 544 -36.60 -13.26 7.82
CA GLU A 544 -36.96 -12.80 9.16
C GLU A 544 -37.50 -13.97 9.98
N LEU A 545 -36.84 -14.29 11.08
CA LEU A 545 -37.25 -15.31 12.05
C LEU A 545 -37.86 -14.60 13.24
N SER A 546 -39.18 -14.70 13.38
CA SER A 546 -39.92 -14.12 14.49
C SER A 546 -41.13 -14.99 14.83
N LYS A 547 -41.79 -14.72 15.98
CA LYS A 547 -42.99 -15.46 16.42
C LYS A 547 -44.12 -15.34 15.38
N ASP A 548 -44.19 -14.19 14.68
CA ASP A 548 -45.27 -13.84 13.75
C ASP A 548 -44.89 -14.03 12.30
N SER A 549 -43.67 -14.54 12.02
CA SER A 549 -43.14 -14.80 10.68
C SER A 549 -43.64 -16.13 10.10
N ASP A 550 -43.84 -16.17 8.79
CA ASP A 550 -44.08 -17.42 8.05
C ASP A 550 -42.80 -18.25 7.84
N SER A 551 -41.63 -17.65 8.12
CA SER A 551 -40.34 -18.33 8.01
C SER A 551 -40.05 -19.16 9.25
N ILE A 552 -39.92 -20.47 9.07
CA ILE A 552 -39.74 -21.44 10.14
C ILE A 552 -38.58 -22.37 9.79
N ILE A 553 -37.77 -22.73 10.77
CA ILE A 553 -36.71 -23.74 10.67
C ILE A 553 -37.01 -24.85 11.65
N ASN A 554 -37.22 -26.06 11.14
CA ASN A 554 -37.31 -27.25 11.92
C ASN A 554 -35.91 -27.81 12.19
N ILE A 555 -35.52 -27.87 13.48
CA ILE A 555 -34.17 -28.37 13.86
C ILE A 555 -33.97 -29.84 13.51
N PHE A 556 -35.02 -30.61 13.32
CA PHE A 556 -34.99 -32.04 13.02
C PHE A 556 -34.77 -32.33 11.52
N ASP A 557 -34.84 -31.36 10.62
CA ASP A 557 -34.63 -31.58 9.21
C ASP A 557 -33.18 -32.07 8.94
N ILE A 558 -33.04 -33.20 8.22
CA ILE A 558 -31.75 -33.80 7.93
C ILE A 558 -31.00 -32.99 6.87
N GLY A 559 -31.73 -32.48 5.90
CA GLY A 559 -31.15 -31.66 4.83
C GLY A 559 -30.17 -32.43 3.96
N SER A 560 -28.93 -31.95 3.86
CA SER A 560 -27.83 -32.59 3.10
C SER A 560 -26.84 -33.31 4.04
N HIS A 561 -27.10 -33.41 5.33
CA HIS A 561 -26.26 -34.16 6.25
C HIS A 561 -26.46 -35.67 6.01
N ASP A 562 -25.47 -36.48 6.39
CA ASP A 562 -25.71 -37.85 6.76
C ASP A 562 -26.46 -37.88 8.09
N PHE A 563 -27.17 -38.95 8.32
CA PHE A 563 -28.02 -39.12 9.52
C PHE A 563 -27.20 -39.00 10.82
N GLY A 564 -25.98 -39.59 10.85
CA GLY A 564 -25.13 -39.54 12.03
C GLY A 564 -24.68 -38.10 12.37
N SER A 565 -24.28 -37.32 11.37
CA SER A 565 -23.94 -35.87 11.55
C SER A 565 -25.17 -35.10 12.06
N LYS A 566 -26.39 -35.42 11.59
CA LYS A 566 -27.61 -34.78 12.05
C LYS A 566 -27.89 -35.11 13.51
N MET A 567 -27.69 -36.36 13.94
CA MET A 567 -27.81 -36.75 15.34
C MET A 567 -26.88 -35.95 16.26
N LEU A 568 -25.64 -35.75 15.87
CA LEU A 568 -24.68 -34.93 16.63
C LEU A 568 -25.11 -33.46 16.67
N SER A 569 -25.61 -32.90 15.55
CA SER A 569 -26.18 -31.54 15.53
C SER A 569 -27.36 -31.41 16.48
N LEU A 570 -28.27 -32.38 16.54
CA LEU A 570 -29.41 -32.38 17.46
C LEU A 570 -28.98 -32.48 18.93
N ILE A 571 -27.98 -33.31 19.27
CA ILE A 571 -27.42 -33.35 20.62
C ILE A 571 -26.88 -31.97 21.01
N SER A 572 -26.19 -31.28 20.11
CA SER A 572 -25.68 -29.94 20.34
C SER A 572 -26.82 -28.90 20.52
N ALA A 573 -27.90 -29.03 19.74
CA ALA A 573 -29.09 -28.16 19.90
C ALA A 573 -29.77 -28.37 21.25
N PHE A 574 -29.88 -29.61 21.68
CA PHE A 574 -30.47 -29.94 23.00
C PHE A 574 -29.57 -29.56 24.18
N ASP A 575 -28.26 -29.52 24.02
CA ASP A 575 -27.33 -28.96 24.99
C ASP A 575 -27.65 -27.47 25.28
N ILE A 576 -27.99 -26.71 24.20
CA ILE A 576 -28.47 -25.34 24.35
C ILE A 576 -29.84 -25.26 25.04
N ILE A 577 -30.80 -26.13 24.67
CA ILE A 577 -32.16 -26.17 25.21
C ILE A 577 -32.17 -26.48 26.69
N VAL A 578 -31.35 -27.45 27.13
CA VAL A 578 -31.27 -27.91 28.52
C VAL A 578 -30.41 -26.98 29.34
N GLY A 579 -29.41 -26.34 28.74
CA GLY A 579 -28.42 -25.50 29.45
C GLY A 579 -27.27 -26.29 30.02
N GLY A 580 -26.87 -27.36 29.34
CA GLY A 580 -25.86 -28.35 29.70
C GLY A 580 -26.46 -29.73 29.92
N ILE A 581 -26.13 -30.65 28.97
CA ILE A 581 -26.68 -32.01 28.97
C ILE A 581 -25.75 -32.99 29.67
N THR A 582 -26.30 -33.84 30.54
CA THR A 582 -25.52 -34.91 31.21
C THR A 582 -25.41 -36.14 30.33
N GLU A 583 -24.48 -37.06 30.61
CA GLU A 583 -24.30 -38.30 29.82
C GLU A 583 -25.54 -39.19 29.86
N SER A 584 -26.25 -39.27 31.00
CA SER A 584 -27.50 -40.00 31.08
C SER A 584 -28.59 -39.38 30.21
N GLN A 585 -28.67 -38.03 30.16
CA GLN A 585 -29.61 -37.33 29.29
C GLN A 585 -29.27 -37.51 27.83
N LYS A 586 -27.97 -37.49 27.45
CA LYS A 586 -27.53 -37.79 26.09
C LYS A 586 -27.97 -39.20 25.65
N ALA A 587 -27.81 -40.19 26.52
CA ALA A 587 -28.19 -41.57 26.20
C ALA A 587 -29.70 -41.69 25.95
N VAL A 588 -30.52 -41.10 26.84
CA VAL A 588 -32.00 -41.07 26.67
C VAL A 588 -32.39 -40.28 25.43
N LEU A 589 -31.79 -39.10 25.21
CA LEU A 589 -32.07 -38.27 24.03
C LEU A 589 -31.71 -38.98 22.74
N ASN A 590 -30.55 -39.63 22.68
CA ASN A 590 -30.12 -40.35 21.48
C ASN A 590 -31.11 -41.49 21.14
N HIS A 591 -31.55 -42.22 22.15
CA HIS A 591 -32.57 -43.27 21.97
C HIS A 591 -33.93 -42.69 21.51
N ALA A 592 -34.38 -41.62 22.14
CA ALA A 592 -35.62 -40.94 21.76
C ALA A 592 -35.57 -40.35 20.34
N LEU A 593 -34.44 -39.79 19.91
CA LEU A 593 -34.23 -39.25 18.57
C LEU A 593 -34.30 -40.35 17.51
N LEU A 594 -33.67 -41.52 17.73
CA LEU A 594 -33.77 -42.65 16.80
C LEU A 594 -35.22 -43.09 16.64
N LEU A 595 -35.92 -43.28 17.77
CA LEU A 595 -37.32 -43.73 17.74
C LEU A 595 -38.23 -42.70 17.04
N VAL A 596 -38.06 -41.37 17.29
CA VAL A 596 -38.93 -40.38 16.67
C VAL A 596 -38.73 -40.29 15.15
N TYR A 597 -37.52 -40.53 14.65
CA TYR A 597 -37.32 -40.63 13.22
C TYR A 597 -37.94 -41.89 12.63
N GLU A 598 -37.83 -43.05 13.32
CA GLU A 598 -38.45 -44.30 12.92
C GLU A 598 -39.97 -44.19 12.86
N THR A 599 -40.62 -43.49 13.80
CA THR A 599 -42.09 -43.26 13.74
C THR A 599 -42.54 -42.50 12.50
N LYS A 600 -41.65 -41.68 11.91
CA LYS A 600 -41.85 -40.96 10.63
C LYS A 600 -41.43 -41.79 9.43
N GLY A 601 -41.01 -43.06 9.59
CA GLY A 601 -40.53 -43.91 8.52
C GLY A 601 -39.09 -43.56 8.00
N ILE A 602 -38.35 -42.77 8.77
CA ILE A 602 -36.99 -42.35 8.43
C ILE A 602 -36.02 -43.32 9.08
N ILE A 603 -35.31 -44.11 8.27
CA ILE A 603 -34.42 -45.19 8.69
C ILE A 603 -32.96 -44.78 8.59
N TYR A 604 -32.15 -44.98 9.65
CA TYR A 604 -30.74 -44.61 9.76
C TYR A 604 -29.89 -45.08 8.53
N ASN A 605 -30.05 -46.30 8.12
CA ASN A 605 -29.25 -46.92 7.05
C ASN A 605 -29.85 -46.81 5.64
N ASP A 606 -30.98 -46.08 5.46
CA ASP A 606 -31.62 -45.90 4.15
C ASP A 606 -31.72 -44.39 3.77
N PRO A 607 -30.77 -43.85 3.03
CA PRO A 607 -30.77 -42.46 2.61
C PRO A 607 -31.99 -42.02 1.78
N LYS A 608 -32.73 -42.93 1.19
CA LYS A 608 -33.94 -42.60 0.44
C LYS A 608 -35.07 -42.11 1.35
N THR A 609 -35.10 -42.57 2.60
CA THR A 609 -36.11 -42.23 3.60
C THR A 609 -35.83 -40.85 4.21
N TRP A 610 -34.63 -40.33 4.11
CA TRP A 610 -34.23 -39.02 4.73
C TRP A 610 -34.92 -37.81 4.10
N LYS A 611 -35.64 -37.97 3.00
CA LYS A 611 -36.42 -36.94 2.33
C LYS A 611 -37.89 -36.86 2.81
N LEU A 612 -38.29 -37.76 3.69
CA LEU A 612 -39.59 -37.74 4.33
C LEU A 612 -39.67 -36.55 5.28
N ASP A 613 -40.92 -36.20 5.66
CA ASP A 613 -41.17 -35.11 6.57
C ASP A 613 -40.52 -35.39 7.94
N ALA A 614 -39.65 -34.49 8.35
CA ALA A 614 -38.92 -34.65 9.58
C ALA A 614 -39.87 -34.53 10.79
N PRO A 615 -39.57 -35.18 11.96
CA PRO A 615 -40.36 -35.04 13.17
C PRO A 615 -40.35 -33.59 13.67
N THR A 616 -41.27 -33.30 14.59
CA THR A 616 -41.40 -32.01 15.30
C THR A 616 -41.13 -32.19 16.78
N PHE A 617 -41.15 -31.07 17.55
CA PHE A 617 -41.00 -31.13 18.99
C PHE A 617 -42.14 -31.90 19.69
N SER A 618 -43.37 -31.81 19.18
CA SER A 618 -44.50 -32.57 19.69
C SER A 618 -44.32 -34.08 19.46
N ASP A 619 -43.80 -34.51 18.31
CA ASP A 619 -43.49 -35.92 18.04
C ASP A 619 -42.42 -36.44 19.03
N LEU A 620 -41.39 -35.67 19.30
CA LEU A 620 -40.36 -36.06 20.27
C LEU A 620 -40.90 -36.12 21.70
N ARG A 621 -41.78 -35.18 22.07
CA ARG A 621 -42.44 -35.21 23.39
C ARG A 621 -43.21 -36.51 23.56
N ASP A 622 -43.95 -36.93 22.56
CA ASP A 622 -44.78 -38.15 22.65
C ASP A 622 -43.92 -39.42 22.81
N VAL A 623 -42.82 -39.53 22.07
CA VAL A 623 -41.83 -40.63 22.25
C VAL A 623 -41.20 -40.56 23.67
N LEU A 624 -40.83 -39.39 24.15
CA LEU A 624 -40.27 -39.22 25.51
C LEU A 624 -41.26 -39.59 26.57
N LEU A 625 -42.59 -39.36 26.37
CA LEU A 625 -43.63 -39.80 27.31
C LEU A 625 -43.76 -41.32 27.34
N GLU A 626 -43.61 -42.00 26.25
CA GLU A 626 -43.57 -43.45 26.21
C GLU A 626 -42.35 -44.02 26.93
N LEU A 627 -41.16 -43.47 26.63
CA LEU A 627 -39.92 -43.87 27.29
C LEU A 627 -39.95 -43.61 28.80
N HIS A 628 -40.59 -42.52 29.26
CA HIS A 628 -40.78 -42.21 30.68
C HIS A 628 -41.60 -43.28 31.39
N LYS A 629 -42.70 -43.75 30.76
CA LYS A 629 -43.52 -44.83 31.29
C LYS A 629 -42.73 -46.15 31.36
N GLU A 630 -41.97 -46.46 30.35
CA GLU A 630 -41.13 -47.64 30.24
C GLU A 630 -40.03 -47.67 31.33
N TYR A 631 -39.24 -46.59 31.48
CA TYR A 631 -38.14 -46.49 32.44
C TYR A 631 -38.67 -46.50 33.90
N LYS A 632 -39.83 -45.89 34.13
CA LYS A 632 -40.51 -45.95 35.43
C LYS A 632 -40.97 -47.35 35.74
N GLY A 633 -41.54 -48.08 34.77
CA GLY A 633 -41.94 -49.49 34.93
C GLY A 633 -40.75 -50.42 35.18
N ALA A 634 -39.61 -50.17 34.49
CA ALA A 634 -38.37 -50.90 34.67
C ALA A 634 -37.56 -50.51 35.92
N LYS A 635 -38.04 -49.57 36.74
CA LYS A 635 -37.35 -49.02 37.92
C LYS A 635 -35.95 -48.45 37.62
N ASN A 636 -35.72 -47.95 36.42
CA ASN A 636 -34.46 -47.31 36.06
C ASN A 636 -34.52 -45.79 36.44
N PHE A 637 -34.27 -45.51 37.72
CA PHE A 637 -34.40 -44.16 38.27
C PHE A 637 -33.50 -43.11 37.63
N ALA A 638 -32.33 -43.47 37.10
CA ALA A 638 -31.42 -42.55 36.45
C ALA A 638 -31.97 -42.07 35.10
N TYR A 639 -32.51 -43.00 34.31
CA TYR A 639 -33.10 -42.66 32.99
C TYR A 639 -34.47 -42.05 33.15
N ASP A 640 -35.27 -42.47 34.12
CA ASP A 640 -36.56 -41.87 34.47
C ASP A 640 -36.43 -40.39 34.79
N LYS A 641 -35.49 -40.02 35.70
CA LYS A 641 -35.17 -38.63 36.03
C LYS A 641 -34.63 -37.83 34.84
N SER A 642 -33.79 -38.44 34.02
CA SER A 642 -33.23 -37.80 32.80
C SER A 642 -34.32 -37.51 31.78
N THR A 643 -35.25 -38.42 31.58
CA THR A 643 -36.42 -38.28 30.69
C THR A 643 -37.36 -37.18 31.21
N ASP A 644 -37.61 -37.09 32.51
CA ASP A 644 -38.43 -36.03 33.10
C ASP A 644 -37.87 -34.63 32.86
N VAL A 645 -36.55 -34.43 32.97
CA VAL A 645 -35.90 -33.15 32.66
C VAL A 645 -36.06 -32.82 31.18
N LEU A 646 -35.82 -33.80 30.27
CA LEU A 646 -35.99 -33.60 28.85
C LEU A 646 -37.41 -33.22 28.46
N LEU A 647 -38.42 -33.95 29.00
CA LEU A 647 -39.85 -33.68 28.82
C LEU A 647 -40.21 -32.26 29.21
N ASN A 648 -39.81 -31.83 30.40
CA ASN A 648 -40.13 -30.49 30.90
C ASN A 648 -39.49 -29.40 30.00
N ARG A 649 -38.32 -29.63 29.41
CA ARG A 649 -37.69 -28.69 28.48
C ARG A 649 -38.35 -28.71 27.11
N VAL A 650 -38.59 -29.89 26.53
CA VAL A 650 -39.22 -30.08 25.20
C VAL A 650 -40.65 -29.49 25.20
N ALA A 651 -41.41 -29.65 26.27
CA ALA A 651 -42.78 -29.13 26.40
C ALA A 651 -42.88 -27.61 26.15
N MET A 652 -41.84 -26.85 26.41
CA MET A 652 -41.80 -25.41 26.13
C MET A 652 -41.83 -25.10 24.63
N TYR A 653 -41.38 -26.03 23.77
CA TYR A 653 -41.26 -25.88 22.35
C TYR A 653 -42.38 -26.55 21.56
N CYS A 654 -43.26 -27.32 22.22
CA CYS A 654 -44.44 -27.94 21.59
C CYS A 654 -45.54 -26.89 21.31
N GLU A 655 -46.52 -27.23 20.46
CA GLU A 655 -47.57 -26.36 19.97
C GLU A 655 -48.26 -25.50 21.06
N ASN A 656 -48.52 -26.04 22.23
CA ASN A 656 -49.10 -25.33 23.38
C ASN A 656 -48.05 -24.68 24.29
N GLY A 657 -46.79 -24.77 23.99
CA GLY A 657 -45.68 -24.22 24.79
C GLY A 657 -45.38 -22.75 24.45
N PHE A 658 -44.52 -22.14 25.27
CA PHE A 658 -44.15 -20.74 25.13
C PHE A 658 -43.46 -20.44 23.77
N PHE A 659 -42.72 -21.45 23.24
CA PHE A 659 -42.01 -21.38 21.95
C PHE A 659 -42.64 -22.30 20.88
N GLY A 660 -43.95 -22.62 20.98
CA GLY A 660 -44.66 -23.52 20.09
C GLY A 660 -44.67 -23.10 18.61
N PHE A 661 -44.34 -21.85 18.31
CA PHE A 661 -44.15 -21.39 16.94
C PHE A 661 -43.01 -22.12 16.18
N LEU A 662 -42.11 -22.81 16.93
CA LEU A 662 -41.03 -23.65 16.37
C LEU A 662 -41.45 -25.11 16.09
N ASP A 663 -42.66 -25.51 16.54
CA ASP A 663 -43.18 -26.88 16.40
C ASP A 663 -43.87 -27.06 15.04
N LYS A 664 -43.13 -26.79 13.95
CA LYS A 664 -43.63 -26.82 12.58
C LYS A 664 -42.56 -27.27 11.64
N HIS A 665 -42.93 -27.71 10.42
CA HIS A 665 -42.00 -28.04 9.36
C HIS A 665 -41.30 -26.79 8.79
N THR A 666 -40.08 -26.95 8.26
CA THR A 666 -39.28 -25.86 7.70
C THR A 666 -40.01 -25.19 6.53
N ARG A 667 -40.12 -23.89 6.61
CA ARG A 667 -40.71 -23.03 5.59
C ARG A 667 -39.87 -21.78 5.37
N ILE A 668 -38.79 -21.92 4.57
CA ILE A 668 -37.88 -20.83 4.24
C ILE A 668 -37.52 -20.86 2.77
N ASP A 669 -37.49 -19.67 2.16
CA ASP A 669 -36.91 -19.50 0.82
C ASP A 669 -35.42 -19.14 0.93
N THR A 670 -34.57 -19.99 0.39
CA THR A 670 -33.14 -19.86 0.44
C THR A 670 -32.50 -20.04 -0.93
N THR A 671 -33.20 -19.66 -2.00
CA THR A 671 -32.76 -19.79 -3.38
C THR A 671 -31.72 -18.75 -3.78
N ASN A 672 -31.69 -17.58 -3.11
CA ASN A 672 -30.78 -16.49 -3.41
C ASN A 672 -29.33 -16.78 -3.02
N ASP A 673 -28.40 -16.16 -3.72
CA ASP A 673 -26.97 -16.25 -3.40
C ASP A 673 -26.56 -15.38 -2.19
N ILE A 674 -27.33 -14.32 -1.90
CA ILE A 674 -27.15 -13.47 -0.70
C ILE A 674 -28.35 -13.64 0.21
N ILE A 675 -28.12 -14.20 1.41
CA ILE A 675 -29.19 -14.45 2.40
C ILE A 675 -28.75 -13.90 3.76
N CYS A 676 -29.65 -13.10 4.36
CA CYS A 676 -29.51 -12.63 5.74
C CYS A 676 -30.61 -13.25 6.61
N PHE A 677 -30.22 -13.96 7.65
CA PHE A 677 -31.14 -14.50 8.66
C PHE A 677 -31.24 -13.49 9.81
N ASP A 678 -32.36 -12.77 9.86
CA ASP A 678 -32.61 -11.75 10.85
C ASP A 678 -33.36 -12.36 12.06
N LEU A 679 -32.69 -12.34 13.21
CA LEU A 679 -33.22 -12.86 14.48
C LEU A 679 -33.51 -11.74 15.50
N SER A 680 -33.52 -10.48 15.06
CA SER A 680 -33.64 -9.32 15.98
C SER A 680 -34.93 -9.31 16.81
N MET A 681 -35.99 -9.82 16.22
CA MET A 681 -37.35 -9.86 16.89
C MET A 681 -37.55 -11.06 17.80
N LEU A 682 -36.55 -11.97 17.94
CA LEU A 682 -36.66 -13.13 18.79
C LEU A 682 -36.35 -12.83 20.26
N PRO A 683 -37.04 -13.49 21.22
CA PRO A 683 -36.65 -13.47 22.61
C PRO A 683 -35.25 -14.06 22.83
N ASN A 684 -34.48 -13.49 23.73
CA ASN A 684 -33.10 -13.97 23.99
C ASN A 684 -33.04 -15.46 24.41
N ALA A 685 -34.09 -15.97 25.03
CA ALA A 685 -34.14 -17.37 25.48
C ALA A 685 -34.08 -18.40 24.35
N VAL A 686 -34.56 -18.06 23.13
CA VAL A 686 -34.54 -18.96 21.96
C VAL A 686 -33.54 -18.54 20.92
N LYS A 687 -33.01 -17.33 21.07
CA LYS A 687 -32.08 -16.76 20.04
C LYS A 687 -30.87 -17.65 19.80
N SER A 688 -30.23 -18.17 20.86
CA SER A 688 -29.06 -19.06 20.71
C SER A 688 -29.41 -20.38 20.02
N LEU A 689 -30.58 -20.98 20.31
CA LEU A 689 -31.02 -22.20 19.61
C LEU A 689 -31.25 -21.96 18.14
N LEU A 690 -31.93 -20.85 17.75
CA LEU A 690 -32.18 -20.54 16.36
C LEU A 690 -30.93 -20.07 15.63
N MET A 691 -30.01 -19.38 16.28
CA MET A 691 -28.68 -19.12 15.73
C MET A 691 -27.95 -20.43 15.37
N PHE A 692 -28.02 -21.41 16.25
CA PHE A 692 -27.45 -22.73 16.02
C PHE A 692 -28.16 -23.45 14.84
N ALA A 693 -29.48 -23.46 14.80
CA ALA A 693 -30.27 -24.06 13.73
C ALA A 693 -29.99 -23.44 12.36
N VAL A 694 -29.87 -22.11 12.32
CA VAL A 694 -29.46 -21.37 11.08
C VAL A 694 -28.04 -21.76 10.68
N LEU A 695 -27.12 -21.86 11.64
CA LEU A 695 -25.74 -22.25 11.34
C LEU A 695 -25.63 -23.68 10.82
N ASP A 696 -26.43 -24.61 11.38
CA ASP A 696 -26.57 -25.98 10.88
C ASP A 696 -27.08 -25.99 9.43
N LEU A 697 -28.09 -25.19 9.13
CA LEU A 697 -28.63 -25.00 7.78
C LEU A 697 -27.56 -24.43 6.81
N ILE A 698 -26.79 -23.42 7.26
CA ILE A 698 -25.69 -22.82 6.47
C ILE A 698 -24.60 -23.85 6.24
N SER A 699 -24.22 -24.63 7.26
CA SER A 699 -23.22 -25.69 7.15
C SER A 699 -23.60 -26.71 6.08
N ASN A 700 -24.88 -27.12 6.03
CA ASN A 700 -25.43 -27.96 4.97
C ASN A 700 -25.27 -27.36 3.58
N ARG A 701 -25.51 -26.05 3.44
CA ARG A 701 -25.40 -25.34 2.17
C ARG A 701 -23.97 -25.15 1.72
N VAL A 702 -23.06 -24.86 2.65
CA VAL A 702 -21.64 -24.73 2.39
C VAL A 702 -21.07 -26.03 1.77
N ARG A 703 -21.51 -27.18 2.21
CA ARG A 703 -21.04 -28.50 1.73
C ARG A 703 -21.56 -28.91 0.38
N LYS A 704 -22.61 -28.25 -0.19
CA LYS A 704 -23.25 -28.65 -1.44
C LYS A 704 -22.41 -28.46 -2.70
N ASP A 705 -21.58 -27.42 -2.75
CA ASP A 705 -20.75 -27.07 -3.89
C ASP A 705 -19.43 -26.45 -3.46
N ASN A 706 -18.52 -26.23 -4.41
CA ASN A 706 -17.20 -25.62 -4.13
C ASN A 706 -17.10 -24.16 -4.63
N LYS A 707 -18.24 -23.50 -4.89
CA LYS A 707 -18.24 -22.07 -5.22
C LYS A 707 -17.73 -21.24 -4.05
N PRO A 708 -17.14 -20.07 -4.28
CA PRO A 708 -16.76 -19.15 -3.19
C PRO A 708 -17.94 -18.78 -2.30
N LYS A 709 -17.75 -18.80 -0.99
CA LYS A 709 -18.78 -18.49 -0.01
C LYS A 709 -18.24 -17.63 1.12
N LEU A 710 -19.03 -16.67 1.58
CA LEU A 710 -18.79 -15.89 2.77
C LEU A 710 -19.89 -16.15 3.79
N VAL A 711 -19.53 -16.61 4.98
CA VAL A 711 -20.44 -16.79 6.10
C VAL A 711 -20.07 -15.77 7.18
N MET A 712 -20.96 -14.84 7.47
CA MET A 712 -20.78 -13.85 8.53
C MET A 712 -21.64 -14.21 9.74
N ILE A 713 -21.00 -14.32 10.90
CA ILE A 713 -21.65 -14.70 12.16
C ILE A 713 -21.49 -13.53 13.13
N ASP A 714 -22.54 -12.74 13.29
CA ASP A 714 -22.52 -11.65 14.25
C ASP A 714 -22.92 -12.14 15.65
N GLU A 715 -22.24 -11.61 16.68
CA GLU A 715 -22.38 -12.01 18.08
C GLU A 715 -22.29 -13.54 18.32
N GLY A 716 -21.42 -14.22 17.57
CA GLY A 716 -21.26 -15.68 17.59
C GLY A 716 -20.80 -16.27 18.93
N TRP A 717 -20.35 -15.43 19.90
CA TRP A 717 -19.92 -15.86 21.21
C TRP A 717 -21.05 -16.56 22.03
N SER A 718 -22.31 -16.19 21.80
CA SER A 718 -23.46 -16.77 22.49
C SER A 718 -23.60 -18.28 22.23
N LEU A 719 -23.11 -18.75 21.09
CA LEU A 719 -23.09 -20.17 20.70
C LEU A 719 -21.95 -20.95 21.36
N LEU A 720 -20.92 -20.27 21.87
CA LEU A 720 -19.75 -20.89 22.49
C LEU A 720 -19.95 -21.16 24.01
N LYS A 721 -21.07 -20.76 24.57
CA LYS A 721 -21.42 -21.04 25.98
C LYS A 721 -21.74 -22.50 26.23
N SER A 722 -22.25 -23.22 25.25
CA SER A 722 -22.52 -24.65 25.29
C SER A 722 -21.31 -25.42 24.74
N ASN A 723 -20.84 -26.43 25.45
CA ASN A 723 -19.65 -27.19 25.07
C ASN A 723 -19.85 -27.98 23.77
N GLU A 724 -21.02 -28.60 23.61
CA GLU A 724 -21.35 -29.40 22.43
C GLU A 724 -21.52 -28.50 21.19
N ALA A 725 -22.26 -27.38 21.33
CA ALA A 725 -22.44 -26.41 20.26
C ALA A 725 -21.09 -25.77 19.85
N ALA A 726 -20.22 -25.44 20.83
CA ALA A 726 -18.91 -24.92 20.58
C ALA A 726 -18.00 -25.91 19.80
N SER A 727 -18.09 -27.19 20.12
CA SER A 727 -17.37 -28.26 19.41
C SER A 727 -17.87 -28.43 17.98
N TYR A 728 -19.18 -28.36 17.75
CA TYR A 728 -19.80 -28.40 16.43
C TYR A 728 -19.35 -27.22 15.56
N ILE A 729 -19.35 -26.00 16.11
CA ILE A 729 -18.93 -24.79 15.39
C ILE A 729 -17.43 -24.86 15.04
N LEU A 730 -16.61 -25.36 15.96
CA LEU A 730 -15.17 -25.54 15.72
C LEU A 730 -14.93 -26.51 14.55
N GLU A 731 -15.70 -27.61 14.49
CA GLU A 731 -15.62 -28.56 13.39
C GLU A 731 -16.08 -27.92 12.07
N PHE A 732 -17.16 -27.16 12.08
CA PHE A 732 -17.64 -26.40 10.91
C PHE A 732 -16.57 -25.43 10.39
N VAL A 733 -15.95 -24.65 11.26
CA VAL A 733 -14.88 -23.73 10.90
C VAL A 733 -13.71 -24.48 10.26
N LYS A 734 -13.22 -25.56 10.88
CA LYS A 734 -12.09 -26.36 10.37
C LYS A 734 -12.39 -27.02 9.02
N THR A 735 -13.63 -27.44 8.79
CA THR A 735 -14.01 -28.17 7.58
C THR A 735 -14.43 -27.26 6.42
N SER A 736 -14.95 -26.07 6.69
CA SER A 736 -15.48 -25.10 5.71
C SER A 736 -14.46 -24.68 4.63
N ARG A 737 -13.16 -24.63 4.99
CA ARG A 737 -12.06 -24.38 4.05
C ARG A 737 -12.08 -25.33 2.85
N LYS A 738 -12.41 -26.61 3.06
CA LYS A 738 -12.47 -27.63 2.00
C LYS A 738 -13.55 -27.33 0.95
N PHE A 739 -14.54 -26.51 1.29
CA PHE A 739 -15.66 -26.12 0.44
C PHE A 739 -15.56 -24.67 -0.05
N ASN A 740 -14.35 -24.11 -0.05
CA ASN A 740 -14.07 -22.73 -0.48
C ASN A 740 -14.90 -21.67 0.26
N ALA A 741 -15.14 -21.87 1.56
CA ALA A 741 -15.90 -20.96 2.39
C ALA A 741 -14.98 -20.16 3.34
N SER A 742 -15.22 -18.85 3.39
CA SER A 742 -14.67 -17.90 4.36
C SER A 742 -15.68 -17.71 5.48
N ILE A 743 -15.24 -17.79 6.73
CA ILE A 743 -16.09 -17.53 7.91
C ILE A 743 -15.57 -16.31 8.63
N GLY A 744 -16.43 -15.31 8.80
CA GLY A 744 -16.19 -14.12 9.58
C GLY A 744 -16.94 -14.12 10.89
N PHE A 745 -16.22 -14.13 12.02
CA PHE A 745 -16.77 -13.97 13.34
C PHE A 745 -16.69 -12.52 13.79
N ILE A 746 -17.80 -11.95 14.23
CA ILE A 746 -17.89 -10.60 14.75
C ILE A 746 -18.35 -10.68 16.21
N THR A 747 -17.60 -10.06 17.14
CA THR A 747 -17.95 -10.12 18.57
C THR A 747 -17.53 -8.89 19.35
N GLN A 748 -18.22 -8.62 20.46
CA GLN A 748 -17.85 -7.60 21.44
C GLN A 748 -17.16 -8.22 22.66
N GLU A 749 -17.50 -9.44 23.01
CA GLU A 749 -17.06 -10.12 24.22
C GLU A 749 -15.94 -11.12 23.93
N ILE A 750 -14.71 -10.66 24.14
CA ILE A 750 -13.53 -11.51 23.92
C ILE A 750 -13.27 -12.46 25.11
N GLU A 751 -13.70 -12.10 26.31
CA GLU A 751 -13.47 -12.92 27.50
C GLU A 751 -14.14 -14.29 27.40
N ASP A 752 -15.41 -14.34 27.00
CA ASP A 752 -16.16 -15.58 26.81
C ASP A 752 -15.48 -16.48 25.73
N LEU A 753 -14.91 -15.86 24.74
CA LEU A 753 -14.19 -16.54 23.66
C LEU A 753 -12.86 -17.16 24.17
N ILE A 754 -12.05 -16.36 24.88
CA ILE A 754 -10.72 -16.79 25.35
C ILE A 754 -10.85 -17.79 26.51
N ASN A 755 -11.91 -17.74 27.28
CA ASN A 755 -12.13 -18.70 28.38
C ASN A 755 -12.61 -20.08 27.90
N SER A 756 -13.14 -20.16 26.66
CA SER A 756 -13.52 -21.42 26.02
C SER A 756 -12.36 -22.02 25.22
N ASN A 757 -12.10 -23.34 25.39
CA ASN A 757 -11.10 -24.03 24.55
C ASN A 757 -11.45 -24.02 23.07
N ALA A 758 -12.74 -24.16 22.75
CA ALA A 758 -13.24 -24.08 21.38
C ALA A 758 -13.07 -22.65 20.80
N GLY A 759 -13.38 -21.62 21.60
CA GLY A 759 -13.20 -20.23 21.22
C GLY A 759 -11.75 -19.86 20.95
N LYS A 760 -10.80 -20.28 21.81
CA LYS A 760 -9.35 -20.15 21.54
C LYS A 760 -8.95 -20.81 20.22
N SER A 761 -9.44 -22.01 19.97
CA SER A 761 -9.14 -22.77 18.76
C SER A 761 -9.69 -22.07 17.52
N ILE A 762 -10.90 -21.50 17.56
CA ILE A 762 -11.50 -20.72 16.49
C ILE A 762 -10.65 -19.45 16.23
N LEU A 763 -10.29 -18.70 17.27
CA LEU A 763 -9.46 -17.50 17.16
C LEU A 763 -8.10 -17.79 16.53
N ASN A 764 -7.46 -18.90 16.91
CA ASN A 764 -6.18 -19.33 16.35
C ASN A 764 -6.31 -19.86 14.92
N THR A 765 -7.46 -20.44 14.57
CA THR A 765 -7.72 -20.91 13.20
C THR A 765 -7.90 -19.74 12.24
N CYS A 766 -8.41 -18.59 12.65
CA CYS A 766 -8.59 -17.44 11.77
C CYS A 766 -7.24 -16.80 11.40
N SER A 767 -6.90 -16.77 10.10
CA SER A 767 -5.66 -16.15 9.60
C SER A 767 -5.67 -14.63 9.74
N THR A 768 -6.84 -14.02 9.65
CA THR A 768 -7.00 -12.57 9.73
C THR A 768 -7.75 -12.18 11.01
N LYS A 769 -7.19 -11.25 11.79
CA LYS A 769 -7.83 -10.72 13.00
C LYS A 769 -7.89 -9.20 12.92
N VAL A 770 -9.08 -8.66 13.15
CA VAL A 770 -9.37 -7.22 13.10
C VAL A 770 -9.71 -6.75 14.50
N LEU A 771 -8.83 -5.98 15.10
CA LEU A 771 -9.00 -5.43 16.43
C LEU A 771 -9.42 -3.97 16.32
N MET A 772 -10.67 -3.67 16.65
CA MET A 772 -11.18 -2.31 16.82
C MET A 772 -10.88 -1.82 18.23
N ARG A 773 -11.36 -0.63 18.61
CA ARG A 773 -11.14 -0.09 19.96
C ARG A 773 -11.50 -1.09 21.05
N GLN A 774 -10.63 -1.22 22.05
CA GLN A 774 -10.74 -2.16 23.17
C GLN A 774 -10.91 -1.43 24.50
N SER A 775 -11.49 -2.14 25.48
CA SER A 775 -11.58 -1.69 26.87
C SER A 775 -10.20 -1.80 27.54
N PRO A 776 -9.80 -0.84 28.39
CA PRO A 776 -8.61 -0.97 29.22
C PRO A 776 -8.60 -2.22 30.12
N SER A 777 -9.79 -2.74 30.54
CA SER A 777 -9.90 -3.97 31.34
C SER A 777 -9.48 -5.22 30.57
N ASN A 778 -9.72 -5.28 29.24
CA ASN A 778 -9.56 -6.50 28.46
C ASN A 778 -8.28 -6.51 27.61
N ILE A 779 -7.61 -5.35 27.48
CA ILE A 779 -6.48 -5.20 26.57
C ILE A 779 -5.30 -6.12 26.91
N ASP A 780 -5.02 -6.35 28.20
CA ASP A 780 -3.92 -7.23 28.61
C ASP A 780 -4.18 -8.69 28.27
N LEU A 781 -5.44 -9.12 28.40
CA LEU A 781 -5.87 -10.46 27.99
C LEU A 781 -5.74 -10.66 26.48
N ILE A 782 -6.15 -9.66 25.70
CA ILE A 782 -6.04 -9.65 24.25
C ILE A 782 -4.56 -9.68 23.84
N ALA A 783 -3.75 -8.81 24.42
CA ALA A 783 -2.34 -8.70 24.11
C ALA A 783 -1.57 -10.00 24.36
N LYS A 784 -1.85 -10.66 25.48
CA LYS A 784 -1.23 -11.94 25.83
C LYS A 784 -1.57 -13.06 24.84
N ASN A 785 -2.84 -13.11 24.37
CA ASN A 785 -3.30 -14.19 23.47
C ASN A 785 -2.94 -13.93 22.00
N LEU A 786 -2.78 -12.66 21.59
CA LEU A 786 -2.49 -12.27 20.21
C LEU A 786 -1.07 -11.73 19.99
N GLY A 787 -0.23 -11.72 21.04
CA GLY A 787 1.18 -11.29 20.92
C GLY A 787 1.35 -9.80 20.67
N LEU A 788 0.45 -8.93 21.19
CA LEU A 788 0.53 -7.49 20.95
C LEU A 788 1.64 -6.83 21.76
N ASN A 789 2.34 -5.90 21.14
CA ASN A 789 3.34 -5.07 21.80
C ASN A 789 2.70 -3.89 22.58
N THR A 790 3.51 -3.15 23.34
CA THR A 790 3.04 -2.04 24.17
C THR A 790 2.44 -0.88 23.34
N LEU A 791 2.98 -0.62 22.14
CA LEU A 791 2.48 0.45 21.27
C LEU A 791 1.12 0.09 20.69
N GLU A 792 0.90 -1.16 20.28
CA GLU A 792 -0.38 -1.67 19.81
C GLU A 792 -1.45 -1.66 20.89
N LYS A 793 -1.10 -2.05 22.12
CA LYS A 793 -2.00 -1.95 23.29
C LYS A 793 -2.51 -0.53 23.51
N ASN A 794 -1.58 0.42 23.59
CA ASN A 794 -1.90 1.83 23.80
C ASN A 794 -2.74 2.42 22.65
N TYR A 795 -2.42 2.03 21.40
CA TYR A 795 -3.19 2.41 20.24
C TYR A 795 -4.64 1.92 20.32
N LEU A 796 -4.87 0.64 20.60
CA LEU A 796 -6.21 0.05 20.65
C LEU A 796 -7.12 0.60 21.76
N ILE A 797 -6.56 1.15 22.85
CA ILE A 797 -7.33 1.82 23.90
C ILE A 797 -7.87 3.17 23.42
N SER A 798 -7.07 3.92 22.63
CA SER A 798 -7.33 5.32 22.29
C SER A 798 -7.85 5.52 20.85
N VAL A 799 -7.89 4.48 20.05
CA VAL A 799 -8.23 4.54 18.62
C VAL A 799 -9.65 5.05 18.38
N GLN A 800 -9.82 5.81 17.28
CA GLN A 800 -11.11 6.37 16.88
C GLN A 800 -12.06 5.32 16.29
N LYS A 801 -13.35 5.66 16.18
CA LYS A 801 -14.39 4.82 15.53
C LYS A 801 -14.04 4.56 14.07
N GLY A 802 -14.11 3.30 13.64
CA GLY A 802 -13.77 2.90 12.27
C GLY A 802 -12.27 2.68 12.00
N HIS A 803 -11.43 2.89 13.02
CA HIS A 803 -10.00 2.59 12.98
C HIS A 803 -9.69 1.37 13.84
N GLY A 804 -8.57 0.71 13.56
CA GLY A 804 -8.17 -0.48 14.30
C GLY A 804 -6.79 -1.01 13.93
N LEU A 805 -6.52 -2.22 14.39
CA LEU A 805 -5.34 -3.01 14.07
C LEU A 805 -5.76 -4.26 13.31
N LEU A 806 -5.23 -4.43 12.12
CA LEU A 806 -5.35 -5.62 11.31
C LEU A 806 -4.13 -6.50 11.56
N ILE A 807 -4.37 -7.75 11.91
CA ILE A 807 -3.35 -8.79 12.10
C ILE A 807 -3.55 -9.84 11.03
N THR A 808 -2.57 -10.07 10.20
CA THR A 808 -2.48 -11.14 9.23
C THR A 808 -1.45 -12.18 9.68
N GLU A 809 -1.22 -13.23 8.89
CA GLU A 809 -0.18 -14.24 9.19
C GLU A 809 1.22 -13.62 9.17
N ASP A 810 1.45 -12.63 8.31
CA ASP A 810 2.78 -12.08 8.04
C ASP A 810 3.01 -10.70 8.70
N ALA A 811 1.95 -9.92 8.95
CA ALA A 811 2.11 -8.52 9.36
C ALA A 811 0.94 -7.95 10.17
N HIS A 812 1.21 -6.85 10.87
CA HIS A 812 0.24 -6.03 11.57
C HIS A 812 0.13 -4.66 10.89
N TYR A 813 -1.09 -4.11 10.77
CA TYR A 813 -1.35 -2.83 10.12
C TYR A 813 -2.30 -1.98 10.97
N LYS A 814 -1.97 -0.73 11.21
CA LYS A 814 -2.94 0.25 11.70
C LYS A 814 -3.79 0.72 10.54
N PHE A 815 -5.08 0.55 10.60
CA PHE A 815 -5.97 0.83 9.49
C PHE A 815 -7.10 1.80 9.82
N ALA A 816 -7.62 2.46 8.78
CA ALA A 816 -8.86 3.19 8.76
C ALA A 816 -9.79 2.61 7.69
N THR A 817 -11.05 2.37 8.04
CA THR A 817 -12.09 1.99 7.07
C THR A 817 -12.72 3.27 6.52
N ILE A 818 -12.41 3.60 5.26
CA ILE A 818 -12.90 4.79 4.57
C ILE A 818 -13.78 4.33 3.42
N ALA A 819 -15.01 4.81 3.34
CA ALA A 819 -15.96 4.44 2.30
C ALA A 819 -16.46 5.67 1.54
N SER A 820 -16.81 5.48 0.27
CA SER A 820 -17.51 6.51 -0.52
C SER A 820 -18.84 6.93 0.12
N GLU A 821 -19.37 8.09 -0.23
CA GLU A 821 -20.63 8.56 0.36
C GLU A 821 -21.79 7.57 0.15
N LYS A 822 -21.87 6.94 -1.03
CA LYS A 822 -22.92 5.94 -1.33
C LYS A 822 -22.71 4.64 -0.52
N LEU A 823 -21.49 4.15 -0.44
CA LEU A 823 -21.17 2.94 0.32
C LEU A 823 -21.35 3.20 1.82
N HIS A 824 -20.88 4.34 2.34
CA HIS A 824 -21.10 4.77 3.71
C HIS A 824 -22.61 4.81 4.06
N GLU A 825 -23.43 5.36 3.15
CA GLU A 825 -24.88 5.34 3.32
C GLU A 825 -25.49 3.95 3.43
N LEU A 826 -24.91 2.97 2.79
CA LEU A 826 -25.40 1.60 2.80
C LEU A 826 -24.99 0.83 4.06
N ILE A 827 -23.75 1.02 4.53
CA ILE A 827 -23.16 0.22 5.60
C ILE A 827 -23.30 0.85 7.00
N THR A 828 -23.62 2.19 7.11
CA THR A 828 -23.76 2.86 8.41
C THR A 828 -24.95 2.33 9.21
N THR A 829 -24.73 2.10 10.50
CA THR A 829 -25.75 1.71 11.49
C THR A 829 -26.08 2.83 12.47
N ASP A 830 -25.51 4.04 12.32
CA ASP A 830 -25.70 5.16 13.23
C ASP A 830 -27.13 5.71 13.13
N PRO A 831 -27.96 5.64 14.21
CA PRO A 831 -29.34 6.12 14.17
C PRO A 831 -29.46 7.63 13.93
N ALA A 832 -28.46 8.42 14.31
CA ALA A 832 -28.46 9.87 14.12
C ALA A 832 -28.25 10.23 12.64
N GLU A 833 -27.40 9.48 11.95
CA GLU A 833 -27.16 9.63 10.51
C GLU A 833 -28.33 9.10 9.69
N THR A 834 -28.93 7.98 10.10
CA THR A 834 -30.12 7.39 9.45
C THR A 834 -31.37 8.30 9.55
N LYS A 835 -31.59 8.96 10.69
CA LYS A 835 -32.69 9.91 10.88
C LYS A 835 -32.50 11.23 10.11
N LYS A 836 -31.27 11.73 9.96
CA LYS A 836 -30.97 12.89 9.09
C LYS A 836 -31.27 12.60 7.63
N LYS A 837 -31.12 11.35 7.18
CA LYS A 837 -31.37 10.90 5.80
C LYS A 837 -32.84 10.83 5.44
N THR A 838 -33.71 10.35 6.35
CA THR A 838 -35.13 10.32 6.10
C THR A 838 -35.71 11.74 5.90
N LYS A 839 -35.19 12.74 6.62
CA LYS A 839 -35.50 14.16 6.42
C LYS A 839 -34.88 14.75 5.14
N LYS A 840 -33.69 14.35 4.73
CA LYS A 840 -33.03 14.79 3.49
C LYS A 840 -33.61 14.10 2.26
N LYS A 841 -33.99 12.81 2.34
CA LYS A 841 -34.68 12.06 1.26
C LYS A 841 -36.11 12.58 1.01
N SER A 842 -36.84 12.97 2.05
CA SER A 842 -38.17 13.61 1.86
C SER A 842 -38.06 15.00 1.23
N ARG A 843 -37.05 15.80 1.56
CA ARG A 843 -36.73 17.06 0.88
C ARG A 843 -36.22 16.85 -0.56
N LYS A 844 -35.26 15.96 -0.79
CA LYS A 844 -34.75 15.64 -2.15
C LYS A 844 -35.76 14.91 -3.03
N LYS A 845 -36.72 14.14 -2.46
CA LYS A 845 -37.82 13.55 -3.22
C LYS A 845 -38.86 14.61 -3.67
N ALA A 846 -39.02 15.67 -2.88
CA ALA A 846 -39.86 16.83 -3.26
C ALA A 846 -39.16 17.67 -4.36
N GLU A 847 -37.87 17.88 -4.28
CA GLU A 847 -37.07 18.60 -5.28
C GLU A 847 -36.81 17.76 -6.55
N LYS A 848 -36.59 16.44 -6.45
CA LYS A 848 -36.41 15.54 -7.63
C LYS A 848 -37.69 15.28 -8.42
N LYS A 849 -38.86 15.50 -7.86
CA LYS A 849 -40.12 15.43 -8.64
C LYS A 849 -40.30 16.62 -9.62
N GLN A 850 -39.55 17.70 -9.45
CA GLN A 850 -39.60 18.85 -10.36
C GLN A 850 -38.55 18.84 -11.50
N VAL A 851 -37.52 17.99 -11.52
CA VAL A 851 -36.37 18.07 -12.46
C VAL A 851 -36.07 16.79 -13.22
N LYS A 852 -36.96 15.83 -13.35
CA LYS A 852 -36.77 14.74 -14.34
C LYS A 852 -37.49 15.07 -15.68
N LYS A 853 -36.99 16.08 -16.40
CA LYS A 853 -37.15 16.12 -17.85
C LYS A 853 -36.32 14.98 -18.41
N LYS A 854 -36.93 14.00 -19.09
CA LYS A 854 -36.26 12.98 -19.90
C LYS A 854 -35.38 13.70 -20.93
N ILE A 855 -34.06 13.72 -20.72
CA ILE A 855 -33.12 14.20 -21.74
C ILE A 855 -33.23 13.21 -22.91
N LYS A 856 -33.62 13.69 -24.07
CA LYS A 856 -33.64 12.89 -25.30
C LYS A 856 -32.18 12.70 -25.71
N LEU A 857 -31.69 11.45 -25.78
CA LEU A 857 -30.34 11.16 -26.22
C LEU A 857 -30.17 11.53 -27.70
N ASP A 858 -29.25 12.42 -27.99
CA ASP A 858 -28.82 12.76 -29.34
C ASP A 858 -27.40 12.27 -29.58
N LEU A 859 -27.23 11.18 -30.32
CA LEU A 859 -25.93 10.60 -30.64
C LEU A 859 -25.00 11.52 -31.47
N LYS A 860 -25.51 12.66 -31.94
CA LYS A 860 -24.69 13.71 -32.56
C LYS A 860 -24.06 14.65 -31.53
N LYS A 861 -24.54 14.64 -30.25
CA LYS A 861 -23.96 15.42 -29.18
C LYS A 861 -22.65 14.75 -28.72
N GLY A 862 -21.51 15.37 -28.95
CA GLY A 862 -20.20 14.80 -28.70
C GLY A 862 -19.86 14.54 -27.23
N VAL A 863 -20.49 15.27 -26.27
CA VAL A 863 -20.20 15.16 -24.82
C VAL A 863 -21.48 15.30 -24.00
N TYR A 864 -21.57 14.42 -22.99
CA TYR A 864 -22.64 14.43 -21.99
C TYR A 864 -22.04 14.52 -20.59
N LEU A 865 -22.69 15.22 -19.68
CA LEU A 865 -22.38 15.19 -18.26
C LEU A 865 -22.99 13.92 -17.64
N ARG A 866 -22.17 13.08 -17.02
CA ARG A 866 -22.63 11.79 -16.49
C ARG A 866 -23.72 11.91 -15.44
N GLU A 867 -23.66 12.95 -14.60
CA GLU A 867 -24.65 13.20 -13.54
C GLU A 867 -26.05 13.52 -14.07
N GLU A 868 -26.17 14.01 -15.31
CA GLU A 868 -27.46 14.33 -15.95
C GLU A 868 -28.15 13.12 -16.58
N LEU A 869 -27.42 11.98 -16.71
CA LEU A 869 -27.87 10.78 -17.41
C LEU A 869 -28.35 9.71 -16.44
N ALA A 870 -29.37 8.94 -16.86
CA ALA A 870 -29.75 7.72 -16.18
C ALA A 870 -28.74 6.60 -16.51
N SER A 871 -28.55 5.62 -15.60
CA SER A 871 -27.60 4.52 -15.76
C SER A 871 -27.77 3.74 -17.08
N GLU A 872 -29.00 3.57 -17.56
CA GLU A 872 -29.32 2.94 -18.85
C GLU A 872 -28.84 3.77 -20.04
N GLN A 873 -28.88 5.09 -19.94
CA GLN A 873 -28.42 6.01 -20.97
C GLN A 873 -26.91 6.05 -21.02
N VAL A 874 -26.22 5.96 -19.86
CA VAL A 874 -24.77 5.84 -19.75
C VAL A 874 -24.27 4.56 -20.43
N LEU A 875 -24.90 3.42 -20.13
CA LEU A 875 -24.57 2.12 -20.73
C LEU A 875 -24.78 2.12 -22.25
N TYR A 876 -25.84 2.76 -22.72
CA TYR A 876 -26.12 2.88 -24.14
C TYR A 876 -25.07 3.74 -24.86
N LEU A 877 -24.65 4.88 -24.25
CA LEU A 877 -23.62 5.75 -24.81
C LEU A 877 -22.24 5.06 -24.83
N LEU A 878 -21.86 4.34 -23.77
CA LEU A 878 -20.62 3.56 -23.74
C LEU A 878 -20.57 2.49 -24.85
N LYS A 879 -21.68 1.78 -25.09
CA LYS A 879 -21.82 0.85 -26.21
C LYS A 879 -21.82 1.54 -27.59
N SER A 880 -22.11 2.83 -27.64
CA SER A 880 -22.18 3.65 -28.87
C SER A 880 -20.86 4.42 -29.13
N GLY A 881 -19.73 4.04 -28.53
CA GLY A 881 -18.39 4.61 -28.76
C GLY A 881 -18.05 5.82 -27.90
N TYR A 882 -18.80 6.10 -26.82
CA TYR A 882 -18.42 7.11 -25.85
C TYR A 882 -17.49 6.51 -24.80
N SER A 883 -16.57 7.32 -24.27
CA SER A 883 -15.69 6.96 -23.15
C SER A 883 -15.79 7.99 -22.02
N THR A 884 -15.57 7.56 -20.78
CA THR A 884 -15.56 8.45 -19.63
C THR A 884 -14.30 9.30 -19.60
N HIS A 885 -14.44 10.59 -19.27
CA HIS A 885 -13.34 11.52 -19.06
C HIS A 885 -13.62 12.41 -17.84
N PRO A 886 -12.80 12.38 -16.79
CA PRO A 886 -12.94 13.26 -15.63
C PRO A 886 -12.35 14.65 -15.92
N ASP A 887 -13.08 15.73 -15.60
CA ASP A 887 -12.55 17.11 -15.61
C ASP A 887 -13.18 17.94 -14.48
N ARG A 888 -12.53 19.05 -14.11
CA ARG A 888 -13.00 19.95 -13.05
C ARG A 888 -14.21 20.74 -13.52
N MET A 889 -15.26 20.77 -12.71
CA MET A 889 -16.43 21.61 -12.96
C MET A 889 -16.09 23.08 -12.69
N LYS A 890 -16.48 23.98 -13.62
CA LYS A 890 -16.27 25.44 -13.46
C LYS A 890 -16.89 25.92 -12.15
N GLY A 891 -16.07 26.44 -11.23
CA GLY A 891 -16.51 27.12 -10.00
C GLY A 891 -16.61 26.27 -8.74
N SER A 892 -16.54 24.93 -8.80
CA SER A 892 -16.69 24.07 -7.60
C SER A 892 -15.42 23.38 -7.14
N GLY A 893 -14.36 23.35 -7.95
CA GLY A 893 -13.12 22.60 -7.67
C GLY A 893 -13.26 21.08 -7.73
N ASN A 894 -14.48 20.56 -7.83
CA ASN A 894 -14.77 19.13 -7.86
C ASN A 894 -14.61 18.54 -9.27
N PHE A 895 -14.07 17.32 -9.34
CA PHE A 895 -14.04 16.54 -10.57
C PHE A 895 -15.44 16.00 -10.89
N VAL A 896 -15.78 16.03 -12.17
CA VAL A 896 -17.05 15.54 -12.71
C VAL A 896 -16.77 14.71 -13.95
N ASP A 897 -17.41 13.56 -14.07
CA ASP A 897 -17.27 12.66 -15.21
C ASP A 897 -18.10 13.13 -16.40
N TYR A 898 -17.46 13.19 -17.56
CA TYR A 898 -18.08 13.42 -18.85
C TYR A 898 -18.03 12.14 -19.70
N LEU A 899 -19.07 11.88 -20.48
CA LEU A 899 -19.09 10.88 -21.53
C LEU A 899 -18.78 11.57 -22.85
N VAL A 900 -17.64 11.22 -23.45
CA VAL A 900 -17.08 11.86 -24.62
C VAL A 900 -17.08 10.89 -25.78
N LYS A 901 -17.65 11.29 -26.91
CA LYS A 901 -17.55 10.53 -28.17
C LYS A 901 -16.17 10.74 -28.75
N LYS A 902 -15.46 9.67 -29.06
CA LYS A 902 -14.13 9.72 -29.68
C LYS A 902 -14.10 8.94 -30.98
N ASP A 903 -13.29 9.35 -31.93
CA ASP A 903 -12.94 8.58 -33.12
C ASP A 903 -11.90 7.50 -32.77
N GLU A 904 -11.76 6.46 -33.60
CA GLU A 904 -10.90 5.28 -33.32
C GLU A 904 -9.42 5.64 -33.07
N HIS A 905 -8.96 6.78 -33.60
CA HIS A 905 -7.56 7.24 -33.48
C HIS A 905 -7.38 8.41 -32.49
N GLU A 906 -8.42 8.80 -31.76
CA GLU A 906 -8.42 9.98 -30.89
C GLU A 906 -8.51 9.59 -29.40
N SER A 907 -7.75 10.30 -28.54
CA SER A 907 -7.86 10.08 -27.09
C SER A 907 -9.10 10.80 -26.53
N SER A 908 -9.71 10.25 -25.47
CA SER A 908 -10.87 10.90 -24.80
C SER A 908 -10.51 12.30 -24.27
N LYS A 909 -9.26 12.53 -23.89
CA LYS A 909 -8.75 13.81 -23.42
C LYS A 909 -8.70 14.85 -24.57
N HIS A 910 -8.24 14.44 -25.75
CA HIS A 910 -8.18 15.30 -26.91
C HIS A 910 -9.60 15.70 -27.36
N ALA A 911 -10.49 14.72 -27.57
CA ALA A 911 -11.88 14.95 -27.94
C ALA A 911 -12.62 15.83 -26.93
N PHE A 912 -12.37 15.67 -25.64
CA PHE A 912 -12.94 16.53 -24.59
C PHE A 912 -12.41 17.98 -24.67
N MET A 913 -11.10 18.16 -24.87
CA MET A 913 -10.49 19.48 -24.99
C MET A 913 -10.97 20.21 -26.26
N VAL A 914 -11.14 19.50 -27.38
CA VAL A 914 -11.74 20.06 -28.60
C VAL A 914 -13.16 20.54 -28.31
N TRP A 915 -14.01 19.71 -27.73
CA TRP A 915 -15.38 20.07 -27.34
C TRP A 915 -15.41 21.27 -26.41
N LYS A 916 -14.60 21.28 -25.35
CA LYS A 916 -14.56 22.37 -24.35
C LYS A 916 -14.12 23.69 -24.99
N THR A 917 -13.17 23.64 -25.89
CA THR A 917 -12.72 24.82 -26.65
C THR A 917 -13.81 25.35 -27.57
N VAL A 918 -14.50 24.47 -28.28
CA VAL A 918 -15.65 24.86 -29.15
C VAL A 918 -16.76 25.50 -28.35
N GLU A 919 -17.11 24.95 -27.18
CA GLU A 919 -18.14 25.53 -26.30
C GLU A 919 -17.77 26.94 -25.81
N GLU A 920 -16.51 27.20 -25.48
CA GLU A 920 -16.06 28.55 -25.11
C GLU A 920 -16.02 29.48 -26.31
N LEU A 921 -15.59 29.03 -27.49
CA LEU A 921 -15.61 29.83 -28.74
C LEU A 921 -17.00 30.21 -29.19
N ARG A 922 -18.01 29.33 -29.05
CA ARG A 922 -19.42 29.58 -29.41
C ARG A 922 -20.04 30.77 -28.65
N LYS A 923 -19.48 31.17 -27.52
CA LYS A 923 -19.94 32.34 -26.77
C LYS A 923 -19.66 33.66 -27.47
N TYR A 924 -18.67 33.68 -28.37
CA TYR A 924 -18.17 34.90 -29.01
C TYR A 924 -18.19 34.84 -30.55
N PHE A 925 -18.19 33.63 -31.15
CA PHE A 925 -18.07 33.41 -32.60
C PHE A 925 -19.20 32.53 -33.13
N LYS A 926 -19.78 32.87 -34.29
CA LYS A 926 -20.86 32.11 -34.90
C LYS A 926 -20.40 31.03 -35.89
N ASN A 927 -19.28 31.24 -36.58
CA ASN A 927 -18.78 30.38 -37.65
C ASN A 927 -17.53 29.60 -37.17
N ILE A 928 -17.78 28.40 -36.60
CA ILE A 928 -16.74 27.49 -36.10
C ILE A 928 -16.83 26.17 -36.88
N LYS A 929 -15.70 25.68 -37.40
CA LYS A 929 -15.58 24.38 -38.04
C LYS A 929 -14.59 23.52 -37.28
N THR A 930 -14.86 22.24 -37.10
CA THR A 930 -14.00 21.23 -36.51
C THR A 930 -13.64 20.17 -37.53
N PHE A 931 -12.42 19.65 -37.44
CA PHE A 931 -11.89 18.63 -38.37
C PHE A 931 -11.38 17.47 -37.55
N SER A 932 -11.66 16.24 -37.95
CA SER A 932 -11.16 15.02 -37.30
C SER A 932 -9.89 14.47 -37.97
N THR A 933 -9.64 14.79 -39.22
CA THR A 933 -8.44 14.38 -40.01
C THR A 933 -8.15 15.39 -41.09
N GLY A 934 -6.85 15.61 -41.39
CA GLY A 934 -6.38 16.35 -42.56
C GLY A 934 -6.38 17.90 -42.47
N GLY A 935 -6.72 18.48 -41.31
CA GLY A 935 -6.72 19.92 -41.03
C GLY A 935 -6.41 20.27 -39.59
N PRO A 936 -6.43 21.56 -39.20
CA PRO A 936 -6.37 21.93 -37.79
C PRO A 936 -7.64 21.52 -37.05
N ASP A 937 -7.54 21.25 -35.76
CA ASP A 937 -8.70 20.74 -34.96
C ASP A 937 -9.91 21.66 -34.98
N ILE A 938 -9.69 22.97 -34.92
CA ILE A 938 -10.76 23.97 -34.91
C ILE A 938 -10.38 25.18 -35.77
N VAL A 939 -11.29 25.63 -36.65
CA VAL A 939 -11.14 26.86 -37.44
C VAL A 939 -12.28 27.80 -37.15
N VAL A 940 -11.96 29.05 -36.86
CA VAL A 940 -12.90 30.14 -36.61
C VAL A 940 -12.77 31.23 -37.67
N LYS A 941 -13.87 31.59 -38.27
CA LYS A 941 -13.87 32.74 -39.24
C LYS A 941 -14.17 34.05 -38.45
N THR A 942 -13.17 34.94 -38.44
CA THR A 942 -13.22 36.24 -37.77
C THR A 942 -13.41 37.34 -38.83
N LYS A 943 -13.66 38.59 -38.42
CA LYS A 943 -13.77 39.75 -39.34
C LYS A 943 -12.45 40.02 -40.11
N LYS A 944 -11.29 39.62 -39.51
CA LYS A 944 -9.93 39.86 -40.05
C LYS A 944 -9.41 38.73 -40.88
N GLY A 945 -10.00 37.53 -40.81
CA GLY A 945 -9.52 36.33 -41.53
C GLY A 945 -9.87 35.05 -40.80
N GLN A 946 -9.23 33.95 -41.16
CA GLN A 946 -9.41 32.66 -40.48
C GLN A 946 -8.36 32.46 -39.40
N THR A 947 -8.80 32.05 -38.24
CA THR A 947 -7.95 31.67 -37.10
C THR A 947 -8.11 30.20 -36.81
N CYS A 948 -7.01 29.46 -36.61
CA CYS A 948 -7.05 28.05 -36.28
C CYS A 948 -6.57 27.81 -34.82
N PHE A 949 -7.14 26.77 -34.21
CA PHE A 949 -6.72 26.25 -32.93
C PHE A 949 -6.36 24.78 -33.09
N GLU A 950 -5.17 24.42 -32.66
CA GLU A 950 -4.68 23.06 -32.53
C GLU A 950 -4.77 22.64 -31.07
N ILE A 951 -5.28 21.45 -30.81
CA ILE A 951 -5.39 20.88 -29.46
C ILE A 951 -4.30 19.85 -29.29
N GLU A 952 -3.33 20.16 -28.46
CA GLU A 952 -2.17 19.32 -28.29
C GLU A 952 -2.07 18.78 -26.86
N THR A 953 -2.27 17.49 -26.72
CA THR A 953 -2.16 16.80 -25.43
C THR A 953 -0.75 16.40 -25.04
N GLY A 954 0.25 16.72 -25.88
CA GLY A 954 1.67 16.42 -25.67
C GLY A 954 2.17 15.20 -26.46
N THR A 955 1.26 14.46 -27.09
CA THR A 955 1.59 13.21 -27.82
C THR A 955 2.19 13.43 -29.20
N PHE A 956 1.93 14.57 -29.82
CA PHE A 956 2.40 14.85 -31.20
C PHE A 956 3.91 15.11 -31.27
N ILE A 957 4.46 15.93 -30.35
CA ILE A 957 5.92 16.16 -30.26
C ILE A 957 6.64 14.88 -29.78
N GLY A 958 5.99 14.04 -28.97
CA GLY A 958 6.57 12.75 -28.56
C GLY A 958 6.65 11.70 -29.67
N LYS A 959 5.84 11.83 -30.74
CA LYS A 959 5.76 10.87 -31.86
C LYS A 959 6.51 11.28 -33.10
N ASN A 960 6.75 12.58 -33.31
CA ASN A 960 7.31 13.13 -34.52
C ASN A 960 8.61 13.89 -34.24
N SER A 961 9.50 13.98 -35.25
CA SER A 961 10.70 14.81 -35.15
C SER A 961 10.33 16.30 -35.02
N VAL A 962 11.20 17.08 -34.39
CA VAL A 962 11.02 18.54 -34.26
C VAL A 962 10.81 19.19 -35.61
N ASP A 963 11.48 18.71 -36.67
CA ASP A 963 11.34 19.20 -38.05
C ASP A 963 9.92 18.96 -38.59
N THR A 964 9.34 17.77 -38.36
CA THR A 964 7.98 17.45 -38.79
C THR A 964 6.94 18.34 -38.11
N VAL A 965 7.14 18.63 -36.82
CA VAL A 965 6.28 19.54 -36.05
C VAL A 965 6.43 20.96 -36.57
N SER A 966 7.65 21.44 -36.81
CA SER A 966 7.96 22.75 -37.38
C SER A 966 7.33 22.95 -38.76
N ASP A 967 7.40 21.94 -39.62
CA ASP A 967 6.79 21.95 -40.95
C ASP A 967 5.26 22.05 -40.91
N ARG A 968 4.63 21.30 -39.99
CA ARG A 968 3.17 21.40 -39.77
C ARG A 968 2.74 22.81 -39.37
N PHE A 969 3.39 23.39 -38.38
CA PHE A 969 3.05 24.73 -37.89
C PHE A 969 3.42 25.82 -38.92
N SER A 970 4.46 25.62 -39.70
CA SER A 970 4.84 26.51 -40.81
C SER A 970 3.77 26.53 -41.95
N LYS A 971 3.18 25.36 -42.26
CA LYS A 971 2.06 25.27 -43.19
C LYS A 971 0.81 25.97 -42.64
N LEU A 972 0.46 25.74 -41.36
CA LEU A 972 -0.70 26.38 -40.72
C LEU A 972 -0.55 27.90 -40.67
N LYS A 973 0.66 28.45 -40.41
CA LYS A 973 0.92 29.89 -40.44
C LYS A 973 0.85 30.54 -41.84
N LYS A 974 1.01 29.76 -42.89
CA LYS A 974 0.81 30.24 -44.26
C LYS A 974 -0.66 30.29 -44.65
N GLU A 975 -1.49 29.40 -44.08
CA GLU A 975 -2.90 29.25 -44.44
C GLU A 975 -3.85 30.05 -43.53
N TYR A 976 -3.51 30.22 -42.26
CA TYR A 976 -4.32 30.89 -41.26
C TYR A 976 -3.66 32.16 -40.70
N LEU A 977 -4.46 33.20 -40.46
CA LEU A 977 -3.99 34.51 -39.98
C LEU A 977 -3.37 34.43 -38.58
N TYR A 978 -3.97 33.61 -37.71
CA TYR A 978 -3.48 33.30 -36.36
C TYR A 978 -3.57 31.81 -36.07
N VAL A 979 -2.52 31.26 -35.46
CA VAL A 979 -2.42 29.84 -35.06
C VAL A 979 -2.22 29.79 -33.58
N TYR A 980 -3.19 29.20 -32.87
CA TYR A 980 -3.15 29.01 -31.42
C TYR A 980 -3.03 27.51 -31.08
N VAL A 981 -2.24 27.17 -30.07
CA VAL A 981 -2.13 25.81 -29.56
C VAL A 981 -2.74 25.77 -28.19
N ILE A 982 -3.75 24.94 -27.97
CA ILE A 982 -4.38 24.72 -26.67
C ILE A 982 -3.79 23.45 -26.06
N VAL A 983 -3.21 23.57 -24.87
CA VAL A 983 -2.53 22.49 -24.17
C VAL A 983 -3.09 22.27 -22.76
N PRO A 984 -2.98 21.05 -22.19
CA PRO A 984 -3.56 20.74 -20.87
C PRO A 984 -2.89 21.52 -19.72
N ASN A 985 -1.59 21.73 -19.78
CA ASN A 985 -0.81 22.33 -18.68
C ASN A 985 0.39 23.17 -19.18
N VAL A 986 1.08 23.84 -18.25
CA VAL A 986 2.24 24.69 -18.54
C VAL A 986 3.44 23.91 -19.06
N GLY A 987 3.65 22.66 -18.61
CA GLY A 987 4.73 21.80 -19.10
C GLY A 987 4.58 21.50 -20.59
N THR A 988 3.37 21.13 -21.03
CA THR A 988 3.08 20.94 -22.46
C THR A 988 3.15 22.26 -23.23
N MET A 989 2.75 23.38 -22.63
CA MET A 989 2.79 24.69 -23.27
C MET A 989 4.22 25.09 -23.71
N ARG A 990 5.22 24.83 -22.86
CA ARG A 990 6.62 25.14 -23.15
C ARG A 990 7.15 24.46 -24.42
N LYS A 991 6.64 23.27 -24.74
CA LYS A 991 7.05 22.51 -25.92
C LYS A 991 6.58 23.14 -27.25
N TYR A 992 5.47 23.88 -27.19
CA TYR A 992 4.82 24.45 -28.38
C TYR A 992 5.03 25.98 -28.55
N THR A 993 5.51 26.69 -27.51
CA THR A 993 5.72 28.16 -27.53
C THR A 993 6.64 28.62 -28.63
N HIS A 994 7.57 27.79 -29.09
CA HIS A 994 8.47 28.12 -30.22
C HIS A 994 7.75 28.01 -31.57
N PHE A 995 6.66 27.26 -31.68
CA PHE A 995 5.97 27.01 -32.94
C PHE A 995 4.74 27.90 -33.12
N ALA A 996 3.97 28.16 -32.06
CA ALA A 996 2.76 29.01 -32.11
C ALA A 996 2.41 29.59 -30.74
N GLU A 997 1.49 30.55 -30.71
CA GLU A 997 0.98 31.10 -29.43
C GLU A 997 0.24 29.99 -28.66
N SER A 998 0.84 29.57 -27.55
CA SER A 998 0.34 28.44 -26.76
C SER A 998 -0.42 28.91 -25.55
N ILE A 999 -1.59 28.27 -25.27
CA ILE A 999 -2.53 28.65 -24.24
C ILE A 999 -2.89 27.39 -23.43
N THR A 1000 -2.77 27.44 -22.09
CA THR A 1000 -3.21 26.30 -21.27
C THR A 1000 -4.75 26.23 -21.20
N GLN A 1001 -5.26 25.02 -20.92
CA GLN A 1001 -6.70 24.79 -20.72
C GLN A 1001 -7.31 25.72 -19.66
N LEU A 1002 -6.57 26.05 -18.60
CA LEU A 1002 -6.99 27.01 -17.57
C LEU A 1002 -7.06 28.45 -18.07
N GLN A 1003 -6.13 28.84 -18.93
CA GLN A 1003 -6.04 30.21 -19.49
C GLN A 1003 -7.00 30.40 -20.68
N MET A 1004 -7.43 29.34 -21.32
CA MET A 1004 -8.23 29.34 -22.55
C MET A 1004 -9.49 30.21 -22.47
N PRO A 1005 -10.35 30.14 -21.44
CA PRO A 1005 -11.56 30.98 -21.38
C PRO A 1005 -11.24 32.49 -21.35
N GLY A 1006 -10.18 32.87 -20.63
CA GLY A 1006 -9.73 34.28 -20.56
C GLY A 1006 -9.13 34.76 -21.87
N ALA A 1007 -8.38 33.92 -22.57
CA ALA A 1007 -7.79 34.22 -23.87
C ALA A 1007 -8.89 34.37 -24.95
N ILE A 1008 -9.84 33.44 -25.05
CA ILE A 1008 -10.96 33.49 -25.98
C ILE A 1008 -11.83 34.73 -25.72
N LYS A 1009 -12.08 35.08 -24.44
CA LYS A 1009 -12.81 36.30 -24.10
C LYS A 1009 -12.12 37.58 -24.59
N ARG A 1010 -10.77 37.64 -24.49
CA ARG A 1010 -10.01 38.78 -25.02
C ARG A 1010 -10.06 38.85 -26.55
N MET A 1011 -9.98 37.70 -27.23
CA MET A 1011 -10.13 37.60 -28.68
C MET A 1011 -11.52 38.06 -29.12
N GLY A 1012 -12.59 37.58 -28.47
CA GLY A 1012 -13.96 37.97 -28.75
C GLY A 1012 -14.19 39.50 -28.58
N LYS A 1013 -13.65 40.15 -27.54
CA LYS A 1013 -13.74 41.60 -27.33
C LYS A 1013 -12.98 42.41 -28.35
N ARG A 1014 -11.95 41.91 -29.02
CA ARG A 1014 -11.23 42.58 -30.10
C ARG A 1014 -11.93 42.50 -31.45
N GLU A 1015 -12.93 41.63 -31.54
CA GLU A 1015 -13.72 41.38 -32.74
C GLU A 1015 -15.14 41.99 -32.70
N THR A 1016 -15.68 42.27 -31.51
CA THR A 1016 -16.87 43.10 -31.32
C THR A 1016 -16.52 44.58 -31.37
#